data_304f653efe80e98a8473feb6c2178ef6
#
_entry.id   304f653efe80e98a8473feb6c2178ef6
#
_cell.length_a   1.000
_cell.length_b   1.000
_cell.length_c   1.000
_cell.angle_alpha   90.00
_cell.angle_beta   90.00
_cell.angle_gamma   90.00
#
_symmetry.space_group_name_H-M   'P 1'
#
loop_
_entity.id
_entity.type
_entity.pdbx_description
1 polymer ?
#
loop_
_entity_poly.entity_id
_entity_poly.type
_entity_poly.pdbx_seq_one_letter_code
_entity_poly.pdbx_strand_id
1 'polypeptide(L)'
;MKIDTNKHPEWKLDDEGFHLFIPQRVRPWYNYLSNGEGGLKISHLGDGYSTTLKEPRIVVSNYDFWTPLKGRFVYITDGGCVWNPSYHPSGTALDTYHCIHSPWATRWISEKNGIQVEQTVFLPREGTLEVLLVTVHNRSQKNRCLYVTAVQEFLLYNSFGVDPVYYSWFTDTLWDPERNSIWLKKNVGAQVVGVYHTGTAPRSWQGSLKRLIGEGTAGVPQEIQTPPLSGSMSGGDPYVGAFQWFMELVPGESKTIAVVSGLAPITKNSMVGGSFLTEIPTLLSPEFLQKINHLGTPQGAQEELDRVRDLWQRRLFRDWYGSTGSGLFSSWLKTFFGAQVYQQSTGMVRSTFRGFRDVAQDVMGLCRFEPEKARNLLVDLCSHQYLSGRCVRQWNTEGGAPDERDFRDLPLWIPVALATYERICQDPSIWEERAPYLDSPQTETLRHHAIRGITYALQYGTHGLILMGAGDWNDALSGPGPQGGSTFLNMFAYWALSLLETSPGAQRGETELYHRYSLSLKEHKERLYEGVLRYWNGSWFDRAVVGSDSPTGAAPGTIVGTTNREGGDNRIFLLPQAWFTISGMAERNPEIARQALTTMLRELETEVGLLKCKPGYTSWDPAAGNLSSLSPGMAENFAVYNHAAAFAVYALF
;
A
#
# COMPACT_ATOMS: atom_id res chain seq x y z
N MET A 1 -5.46 8.09 26.00
CA MET A 1 -4.08 8.61 25.87
C MET A 1 -4.12 10.00 25.25
N LYS A 2 -3.78 11.07 25.98
CA LYS A 2 -3.62 12.40 25.40
C LYS A 2 -2.24 12.45 24.77
N ILE A 3 -2.15 12.39 23.45
CA ILE A 3 -0.90 12.63 22.72
C ILE A 3 -0.63 14.13 22.88
N ASP A 4 0.36 14.48 23.68
CA ASP A 4 0.80 15.86 23.86
C ASP A 4 1.60 16.28 22.63
N THR A 5 0.93 16.96 21.70
CA THR A 5 1.53 17.44 20.44
C THR A 5 2.65 18.46 20.67
N ASN A 6 2.76 19.05 21.87
CA ASN A 6 3.86 19.96 22.23
C ASN A 6 5.17 19.22 22.55
N LYS A 7 5.14 17.90 22.73
CA LYS A 7 6.34 17.08 22.98
C LYS A 7 7.06 16.59 21.71
N HIS A 8 6.53 16.88 20.52
CA HIS A 8 7.12 16.46 19.27
C HIS A 8 7.43 17.67 18.37
N PRO A 9 8.44 18.50 18.71
CA PRO A 9 8.84 19.65 17.89
C PRO A 9 9.36 19.27 16.51
N GLU A 10 9.63 18.00 16.26
CA GLU A 10 10.21 17.48 15.03
C GLU A 10 9.18 17.25 13.92
N TRP A 11 7.90 17.19 14.26
CA TRP A 11 6.81 17.00 13.32
C TRP A 11 5.50 17.63 13.80
N LYS A 12 4.59 17.90 12.87
CA LYS A 12 3.19 18.21 13.13
C LYS A 12 2.28 17.62 12.05
N LEU A 13 1.00 17.52 12.33
CA LEU A 13 -0.03 17.14 11.37
C LEU A 13 -1.13 18.19 11.36
N ASP A 14 -1.49 18.67 10.18
CA ASP A 14 -2.60 19.59 9.94
C ASP A 14 -3.33 19.28 8.61
N ASP A 15 -4.19 20.18 8.15
CA ASP A 15 -5.01 19.97 6.95
C ASP A 15 -4.19 20.04 5.63
N GLU A 16 -2.95 20.54 5.66
CA GLU A 16 -2.03 20.49 4.52
C GLU A 16 -1.31 19.14 4.42
N GLY A 17 -1.06 18.49 5.56
CA GLY A 17 -0.36 17.23 5.58
C GLY A 17 0.46 16.97 6.84
N PHE A 18 1.38 16.01 6.70
CA PHE A 18 2.33 15.63 7.72
C PHE A 18 3.66 16.37 7.50
N HIS A 19 3.99 17.25 8.43
CA HIS A 19 5.16 18.11 8.39
C HIS A 19 6.31 17.50 9.18
N LEU A 20 7.50 17.53 8.62
CA LEU A 20 8.75 17.06 9.23
C LEU A 20 9.78 18.19 9.18
N PHE A 21 10.35 18.54 10.33
CA PHE A 21 11.26 19.69 10.46
C PHE A 21 12.72 19.29 10.64
N ILE A 22 13.01 17.99 10.67
CA ILE A 22 14.38 17.46 10.74
C ILE A 22 14.55 16.30 9.75
N PRO A 23 15.70 16.20 9.06
CA PRO A 23 15.97 15.09 8.17
C PRO A 23 16.46 13.82 8.89
N GLN A 24 17.17 13.95 10.02
CA GLN A 24 17.78 12.81 10.72
C GLN A 24 16.73 12.04 11.53
N ARG A 25 16.50 10.78 11.14
CA ARG A 25 15.63 9.85 11.85
C ARG A 25 16.14 8.41 11.73
N VAL A 26 15.77 7.58 12.69
CA VAL A 26 16.11 6.15 12.67
C VAL A 26 15.52 5.43 11.46
N ARG A 27 14.31 5.83 11.04
CA ARG A 27 13.65 5.30 9.85
C ARG A 27 13.05 6.45 9.03
N PRO A 28 13.14 6.38 7.69
CA PRO A 28 12.49 7.36 6.82
C PRO A 28 10.96 7.28 6.95
N TRP A 29 10.31 8.44 6.85
CA TRP A 29 8.86 8.55 6.67
C TRP A 29 8.54 8.61 5.20
N TYR A 30 7.65 7.73 4.75
CA TYR A 30 7.27 7.61 3.34
C TYR A 30 5.88 8.16 3.09
N ASN A 31 5.73 8.88 1.99
CA ASN A 31 4.46 9.19 1.37
C ASN A 31 4.21 8.22 0.21
N TYR A 32 2.95 7.86 0.01
CA TYR A 32 2.48 7.07 -1.13
C TYR A 32 1.48 7.92 -1.89
N LEU A 33 1.73 8.14 -3.18
CA LEU A 33 0.85 8.87 -4.08
C LEU A 33 0.37 7.92 -5.17
N SER A 34 -0.88 8.05 -5.59
CA SER A 34 -1.45 7.24 -6.67
C SER A 34 -2.57 7.99 -7.36
N ASN A 35 -2.65 7.86 -8.68
CA ASN A 35 -3.78 8.30 -9.50
C ASN A 35 -4.59 7.10 -10.07
N GLY A 36 -4.24 5.87 -9.68
CA GLY A 36 -4.85 4.63 -10.18
C GLY A 36 -4.16 4.02 -11.40
N GLU A 37 -3.28 4.74 -12.08
CA GLU A 37 -2.47 4.26 -13.21
C GLU A 37 -0.98 4.28 -12.88
N GLY A 38 -0.51 5.35 -12.27
CA GLY A 38 0.83 5.52 -11.72
C GLY A 38 0.82 5.52 -10.20
N GLY A 39 1.93 5.08 -9.61
CA GLY A 39 2.18 5.10 -8.19
C GLY A 39 3.57 5.64 -7.87
N LEU A 40 3.68 6.34 -6.75
CA LEU A 40 4.92 6.95 -6.27
C LEU A 40 5.07 6.70 -4.78
N LYS A 41 6.19 6.07 -4.39
CA LYS A 41 6.67 6.02 -3.01
C LYS A 41 7.81 7.01 -2.86
N ILE A 42 7.74 7.89 -1.88
CA ILE A 42 8.75 8.92 -1.68
C ILE A 42 8.97 9.18 -0.18
N SER A 43 10.24 9.17 0.25
CA SER A 43 10.59 9.48 1.64
C SER A 43 10.74 10.98 1.85
N HIS A 44 10.73 11.41 3.11
CA HIS A 44 11.06 12.79 3.45
C HIS A 44 12.51 13.17 3.10
N LEU A 45 13.38 12.19 2.81
CA LEU A 45 14.76 12.39 2.40
C LEU A 45 14.96 12.48 0.87
N GLY A 46 13.87 12.30 0.09
CA GLY A 46 13.85 12.43 -1.37
C GLY A 46 13.98 11.12 -2.14
N ASP A 47 14.47 10.05 -1.50
CA ASP A 47 14.55 8.72 -2.11
C ASP A 47 13.16 8.09 -2.32
N GLY A 48 13.10 7.12 -3.20
CA GLY A 48 11.87 6.40 -3.51
C GLY A 48 11.77 6.02 -4.97
N TYR A 49 10.61 5.50 -5.38
CA TYR A 49 10.40 5.03 -6.75
C TYR A 49 9.02 5.39 -7.28
N SER A 50 8.91 5.47 -8.60
CA SER A 50 7.65 5.50 -9.33
C SER A 50 7.44 4.19 -10.10
N THR A 51 6.17 3.82 -10.30
CA THR A 51 5.77 2.55 -10.92
C THR A 51 4.44 2.70 -11.66
N THR A 52 4.18 1.85 -12.64
CA THR A 52 2.82 1.66 -13.15
C THR A 52 2.03 0.80 -12.17
N LEU A 53 0.71 0.96 -12.14
CA LEU A 53 -0.21 0.16 -11.32
C LEU A 53 -1.07 -0.80 -12.16
N LYS A 54 -1.10 -0.61 -13.48
CA LYS A 54 -1.70 -1.52 -14.46
C LYS A 54 -0.66 -2.50 -14.98
N GLU A 55 -1.08 -3.68 -15.33
CA GLU A 55 -0.21 -4.70 -15.91
C GLU A 55 0.17 -4.40 -17.38
N PRO A 56 1.39 -4.68 -17.80
CA PRO A 56 2.51 -5.15 -16.99
C PRO A 56 3.02 -4.05 -16.03
N ARG A 57 3.27 -4.43 -14.77
CA ARG A 57 3.79 -3.48 -13.78
C ARG A 57 5.24 -3.16 -14.07
N ILE A 58 5.55 -1.89 -14.26
CA ILE A 58 6.90 -1.40 -14.54
C ILE A 58 7.35 -0.46 -13.42
N VAL A 59 8.45 -0.78 -12.77
CA VAL A 59 9.17 0.13 -11.89
C VAL A 59 9.97 1.09 -12.77
N VAL A 60 9.60 2.37 -12.72
CA VAL A 60 10.16 3.40 -13.60
C VAL A 60 11.51 3.88 -13.07
N SER A 61 11.56 4.30 -11.81
CA SER A 61 12.79 4.80 -11.19
C SER A 61 13.46 3.73 -10.33
N ASN A 62 14.79 3.72 -10.35
CA ASN A 62 15.59 2.81 -9.55
C ASN A 62 15.42 3.12 -8.05
N TYR A 63 15.45 2.09 -7.22
CA TYR A 63 15.33 2.19 -5.77
C TYR A 63 16.02 1.03 -5.07
N ASP A 64 16.67 1.30 -3.97
CA ASP A 64 17.26 0.30 -3.10
C ASP A 64 16.65 0.40 -1.69
N PHE A 65 16.12 -0.70 -1.19
CA PHE A 65 15.49 -0.74 0.14
C PHE A 65 16.49 -0.59 1.29
N TRP A 66 17.76 -0.90 1.06
CA TRP A 66 18.80 -0.93 2.07
C TRP A 66 19.68 0.32 2.07
N THR A 67 19.89 0.89 0.87
CA THR A 67 20.69 2.10 0.67
C THR A 67 19.87 3.17 -0.03
N PRO A 68 19.17 4.05 0.70
CA PRO A 68 18.24 5.01 0.13
C PRO A 68 18.93 6.19 -0.56
N LEU A 69 19.81 5.89 -1.52
CA LEU A 69 20.58 6.87 -2.30
C LEU A 69 20.28 6.79 -3.79
N LYS A 70 19.23 6.02 -4.18
CA LYS A 70 18.78 5.85 -5.56
C LYS A 70 17.40 6.46 -5.75
N GLY A 71 17.08 6.89 -6.96
CA GLY A 71 15.80 7.48 -7.32
C GLY A 71 15.94 8.82 -7.99
N ARG A 72 15.30 9.85 -7.45
CA ARG A 72 15.29 11.21 -7.98
C ARG A 72 15.82 12.21 -6.97
N PHE A 73 16.72 13.11 -7.42
CA PHE A 73 17.30 14.11 -6.55
C PHE A 73 17.53 15.45 -7.28
N VAL A 74 17.45 16.52 -6.53
CA VAL A 74 17.87 17.85 -6.96
C VAL A 74 19.15 18.19 -6.23
N TYR A 75 20.18 18.58 -6.97
CA TYR A 75 21.44 19.07 -6.43
C TYR A 75 21.56 20.54 -6.70
N ILE A 76 22.01 21.27 -5.70
CA ILE A 76 22.39 22.69 -5.81
C ILE A 76 23.91 22.75 -5.67
N THR A 77 24.58 23.33 -6.69
CA THR A 77 26.01 23.61 -6.64
C THR A 77 26.20 25.11 -6.53
N ASP A 78 26.68 25.57 -5.38
CA ASP A 78 26.81 26.97 -5.01
C ASP A 78 28.19 27.24 -4.40
N GLY A 79 29.06 27.95 -5.12
CA GLY A 79 30.40 28.26 -4.67
C GLY A 79 31.24 27.02 -4.34
N GLY A 80 31.06 25.91 -5.06
CA GLY A 80 31.74 24.63 -4.82
C GLY A 80 31.11 23.75 -3.74
N CYS A 81 30.08 24.23 -3.04
CA CYS A 81 29.29 23.43 -2.11
C CYS A 81 28.17 22.72 -2.86
N VAL A 82 28.07 21.40 -2.72
CA VAL A 82 26.95 20.57 -3.26
C VAL A 82 26.02 20.19 -2.13
N TRP A 83 24.73 20.43 -2.29
CA TRP A 83 23.71 20.08 -1.33
C TRP A 83 22.37 19.74 -1.97
N ASN A 84 21.48 19.07 -1.24
CA ASN A 84 20.16 18.66 -1.73
C ASN A 84 19.05 19.25 -0.86
N PRO A 85 17.98 19.80 -1.45
CA PRO A 85 16.83 20.32 -0.68
C PRO A 85 16.12 19.23 0.14
N SER A 86 16.12 17.99 -0.35
CA SER A 86 15.62 16.82 0.36
C SER A 86 16.60 16.22 1.38
N TYR A 87 17.78 16.80 1.59
CA TYR A 87 18.90 16.36 2.40
C TYR A 87 19.73 15.24 1.75
N HIS A 88 19.12 14.13 1.32
CA HIS A 88 19.83 13.09 0.57
C HIS A 88 19.95 13.45 -0.93
N PRO A 89 20.98 12.89 -1.60
CA PRO A 89 21.98 11.94 -1.12
C PRO A 89 23.25 12.58 -0.52
N SER A 90 23.44 13.92 -0.62
CA SER A 90 24.69 14.55 -0.13
C SER A 90 24.86 14.49 1.40
N GLY A 91 23.77 14.50 2.13
CA GLY A 91 23.80 14.59 3.59
C GLY A 91 24.35 15.92 4.13
N THR A 92 24.50 16.92 3.25
CA THR A 92 25.05 18.24 3.62
C THR A 92 24.09 18.96 4.56
N ALA A 93 24.60 19.42 5.69
CA ALA A 93 23.81 20.15 6.69
C ALA A 93 23.12 21.38 6.07
N LEU A 94 21.83 21.53 6.36
CA LEU A 94 20.97 22.62 5.91
C LEU A 94 20.77 23.63 7.04
N ASP A 95 20.55 24.89 6.70
CA ASP A 95 20.22 25.95 7.67
C ASP A 95 18.79 25.79 8.15
N THR A 96 17.86 25.44 7.23
CA THR A 96 16.48 25.03 7.54
C THR A 96 16.09 23.84 6.69
N TYR A 97 15.21 23.00 7.25
CA TYR A 97 14.63 21.85 6.58
C TYR A 97 13.16 21.70 6.96
N HIS A 98 12.31 21.56 5.96
CA HIS A 98 10.90 21.33 6.15
C HIS A 98 10.38 20.45 5.01
N CYS A 99 9.93 19.24 5.32
CA CYS A 99 9.25 18.35 4.38
C CYS A 99 7.77 18.26 4.74
N ILE A 100 6.90 18.30 3.74
CA ILE A 100 5.45 18.16 3.87
C ILE A 100 4.99 16.99 3.00
N HIS A 101 4.48 15.94 3.64
CA HIS A 101 3.78 14.86 2.97
C HIS A 101 2.28 15.17 2.93
N SER A 102 1.73 15.39 1.74
CA SER A 102 0.30 15.57 1.50
C SER A 102 -0.26 14.40 0.69
N PRO A 103 -1.58 14.16 0.67
CA PRO A 103 -2.19 13.14 -0.18
C PRO A 103 -1.96 13.33 -1.69
N TRP A 104 -1.62 14.54 -2.11
CA TRP A 104 -1.44 14.96 -3.51
C TRP A 104 0.01 15.20 -3.92
N ALA A 105 0.93 15.43 -2.97
CA ALA A 105 2.33 15.76 -3.25
C ALA A 105 3.24 15.52 -2.05
N THR A 106 4.55 15.46 -2.29
CA THR A 106 5.58 15.69 -1.27
C THR A 106 6.35 16.95 -1.62
N ARG A 107 6.49 17.86 -0.66
CA ARG A 107 7.15 19.16 -0.82
C ARG A 107 8.25 19.35 0.21
N TRP A 108 9.39 19.86 -0.21
CA TRP A 108 10.48 20.30 0.64
C TRP A 108 10.68 21.80 0.52
N ILE A 109 10.92 22.46 1.62
CA ILE A 109 11.32 23.87 1.71
C ILE A 109 12.57 23.88 2.56
N SER A 110 13.72 24.08 1.93
CA SER A 110 15.01 23.99 2.60
C SER A 110 15.89 25.15 2.24
N GLU A 111 16.72 25.60 3.17
CA GLU A 111 17.62 26.73 2.96
C GLU A 111 19.06 26.36 3.32
N LYS A 112 19.99 26.88 2.52
CA LYS A 112 21.42 26.87 2.82
C LYS A 112 22.08 28.12 2.30
N ASN A 113 22.86 28.79 3.16
CA ASN A 113 23.64 29.99 2.84
C ASN A 113 22.79 31.10 2.18
N GLY A 114 21.53 31.28 2.59
CA GLY A 114 20.59 32.26 2.05
C GLY A 114 20.03 31.91 0.67
N ILE A 115 20.20 30.70 0.18
CA ILE A 115 19.48 30.14 -0.95
C ILE A 115 18.41 29.20 -0.42
N GLN A 116 17.13 29.57 -0.60
CA GLN A 116 15.99 28.72 -0.29
C GLN A 116 15.55 27.98 -1.54
N VAL A 117 15.29 26.69 -1.42
CA VAL A 117 14.76 25.86 -2.50
C VAL A 117 13.45 25.22 -2.04
N GLU A 118 12.43 25.42 -2.84
CA GLU A 118 11.19 24.68 -2.75
C GLU A 118 11.15 23.62 -3.86
N GLN A 119 11.03 22.36 -3.46
CA GLN A 119 10.96 21.20 -4.35
C GLN A 119 9.63 20.49 -4.11
N THR A 120 8.84 20.25 -5.15
CA THR A 120 7.57 19.52 -5.06
C THR A 120 7.57 18.38 -6.07
N VAL A 121 7.15 17.19 -5.61
CA VAL A 121 6.99 16.00 -6.45
C VAL A 121 5.56 15.50 -6.34
N PHE A 122 4.93 15.23 -7.49
CA PHE A 122 3.55 14.76 -7.55
C PHE A 122 3.28 13.91 -8.80
N LEU A 123 2.14 13.21 -8.80
CA LEU A 123 1.62 12.52 -9.98
C LEU A 123 0.49 13.36 -10.60
N PRO A 124 0.46 13.58 -11.93
CA PRO A 124 -0.70 14.13 -12.62
C PRO A 124 -1.96 13.29 -12.37
N ARG A 125 -3.13 13.84 -12.61
CA ARG A 125 -4.42 13.17 -12.40
C ARG A 125 -4.56 11.85 -13.15
N GLU A 126 -3.84 11.67 -14.26
CA GLU A 126 -3.92 10.50 -15.13
C GLU A 126 -2.55 10.14 -15.72
N GLY A 127 -2.38 8.86 -16.01
CA GLY A 127 -1.17 8.31 -16.64
C GLY A 127 -0.07 7.96 -15.66
N THR A 128 1.11 7.65 -16.20
CA THR A 128 2.24 7.10 -15.45
C THR A 128 3.41 8.06 -15.34
N LEU A 129 3.14 9.36 -15.51
CA LEU A 129 4.13 10.42 -15.40
C LEU A 129 4.25 10.90 -13.96
N GLU A 130 5.44 11.39 -13.63
CA GLU A 130 5.79 12.09 -12.40
C GLU A 130 6.27 13.48 -12.75
N VAL A 131 5.91 14.47 -11.95
CA VAL A 131 6.32 15.87 -12.14
C VAL A 131 7.12 16.32 -10.93
N LEU A 132 8.29 16.89 -11.21
CA LEU A 132 9.16 17.57 -10.26
C LEU A 132 9.13 19.07 -10.58
N LEU A 133 8.70 19.90 -9.62
CA LEU A 133 8.71 21.35 -9.68
C LEU A 133 9.73 21.89 -8.68
N VAL A 134 10.66 22.74 -9.12
CA VAL A 134 11.73 23.30 -8.28
C VAL A 134 11.76 24.80 -8.42
N THR A 135 11.60 25.52 -7.31
CA THR A 135 11.76 26.96 -7.23
C THR A 135 12.95 27.31 -6.36
N VAL A 136 13.86 28.12 -6.87
CA VAL A 136 15.04 28.62 -6.17
C VAL A 136 14.86 30.09 -5.87
N HIS A 137 15.01 30.47 -4.61
CA HIS A 137 14.87 31.84 -4.11
C HIS A 137 16.21 32.34 -3.55
N ASN A 138 16.68 33.48 -3.98
CA ASN A 138 17.79 34.17 -3.35
C ASN A 138 17.31 35.03 -2.17
N ARG A 139 17.44 34.50 -0.96
CA ARG A 139 17.11 35.21 0.29
C ARG A 139 18.27 36.04 0.83
N SER A 140 19.44 35.92 0.21
CA SER A 140 20.64 36.67 0.61
C SER A 140 20.61 38.11 0.08
N GLN A 141 21.51 38.95 0.58
CA GLN A 141 21.66 40.35 0.14
C GLN A 141 22.66 40.50 -1.02
N LYS A 142 23.07 39.41 -1.65
CA LYS A 142 24.09 39.39 -2.72
C LYS A 142 23.53 38.72 -3.96
N ASN A 143 24.04 39.11 -5.12
CA ASN A 143 23.82 38.34 -6.34
C ASN A 143 24.44 36.95 -6.17
N ARG A 144 23.72 35.93 -6.62
CA ARG A 144 24.15 34.53 -6.53
C ARG A 144 24.16 33.90 -7.92
N CYS A 145 25.20 33.11 -8.15
CA CYS A 145 25.35 32.29 -9.35
C CYS A 145 25.47 30.85 -8.92
N LEU A 146 24.58 29.99 -9.35
CA LEU A 146 24.54 28.60 -8.93
C LEU A 146 24.08 27.67 -10.06
N TYR A 147 24.36 26.39 -9.92
CA TYR A 147 23.81 25.35 -10.78
C TYR A 147 22.72 24.57 -10.04
N VAL A 148 21.63 24.32 -10.75
CA VAL A 148 20.57 23.42 -10.31
C VAL A 148 20.61 22.20 -11.20
N THR A 149 20.78 21.01 -10.63
CA THR A 149 20.81 19.76 -11.38
C THR A 149 19.71 18.83 -10.89
N ALA A 150 18.76 18.51 -11.74
CA ALA A 150 17.74 17.49 -11.47
C ALA A 150 18.18 16.17 -12.08
N VAL A 151 18.14 15.10 -11.29
CA VAL A 151 18.65 13.77 -11.65
C VAL A 151 17.60 12.73 -11.33
N GLN A 152 17.42 11.75 -12.22
CA GLN A 152 16.63 10.54 -11.95
C GLN A 152 17.32 9.30 -12.51
N GLU A 153 17.53 8.32 -11.65
CA GLU A 153 17.90 6.98 -12.09
C GLU A 153 16.67 6.21 -12.53
N PHE A 154 16.76 5.51 -13.65
CA PHE A 154 15.68 4.68 -14.18
C PHE A 154 16.00 3.20 -13.98
N LEU A 155 14.97 2.38 -13.78
CA LEU A 155 15.06 0.93 -13.75
C LEU A 155 14.36 0.30 -14.97
N LEU A 156 13.17 0.77 -15.29
CA LEU A 156 12.36 0.34 -16.43
C LEU A 156 12.15 -1.19 -16.46
N TYR A 157 11.89 -1.80 -15.30
CA TYR A 157 11.73 -3.24 -15.16
C TYR A 157 10.54 -3.60 -14.26
N ASN A 158 10.08 -4.84 -14.33
CA ASN A 158 8.89 -5.29 -13.59
C ASN A 158 9.16 -5.67 -12.13
N SER A 159 10.40 -5.71 -11.69
CA SER A 159 10.75 -6.04 -10.31
C SER A 159 12.01 -5.33 -9.82
N PHE A 160 12.15 -5.19 -8.50
CA PHE A 160 13.39 -4.82 -7.85
C PHE A 160 14.33 -6.02 -7.71
N GLY A 161 15.61 -5.74 -7.43
CA GLY A 161 16.61 -6.81 -7.19
C GLY A 161 17.20 -7.43 -8.44
N VAL A 162 16.89 -6.89 -9.62
CA VAL A 162 17.59 -7.25 -10.86
C VAL A 162 18.99 -6.67 -10.87
N ASP A 163 19.94 -7.36 -11.51
CA ASP A 163 21.28 -6.82 -11.72
C ASP A 163 21.22 -5.59 -12.65
N PRO A 164 21.41 -4.37 -12.13
CA PRO A 164 21.26 -3.16 -12.94
C PRO A 164 22.33 -3.06 -14.03
N VAL A 165 23.49 -3.67 -13.85
CA VAL A 165 24.55 -3.71 -14.87
C VAL A 165 24.12 -4.59 -16.04
N TYR A 166 23.65 -5.80 -15.76
CA TYR A 166 23.17 -6.71 -16.81
C TYR A 166 22.02 -6.09 -17.63
N TYR A 167 21.04 -5.49 -16.95
CA TYR A 167 19.90 -4.91 -17.64
C TYR A 167 20.21 -3.60 -18.35
N SER A 168 21.25 -2.87 -17.94
CA SER A 168 21.71 -1.68 -18.67
C SER A 168 22.20 -1.99 -20.08
N TRP A 169 22.68 -3.21 -20.33
CA TRP A 169 23.11 -3.64 -21.68
C TRP A 169 21.97 -3.63 -22.71
N PHE A 170 20.74 -3.63 -22.28
CA PHE A 170 19.53 -3.63 -23.13
C PHE A 170 18.80 -2.29 -23.12
N THR A 171 19.41 -1.25 -22.57
CA THR A 171 18.81 0.09 -22.50
C THR A 171 19.77 1.12 -23.06
N ASP A 172 19.26 1.92 -23.99
CA ASP A 172 19.97 3.04 -24.59
C ASP A 172 19.31 4.35 -24.23
N THR A 173 20.09 5.43 -24.15
CA THR A 173 19.57 6.79 -24.00
C THR A 173 19.77 7.60 -25.25
N LEU A 174 18.81 8.50 -25.55
CA LEU A 174 18.88 9.45 -26.65
C LEU A 174 18.57 10.86 -26.11
N TRP A 175 19.45 11.81 -26.41
CA TRP A 175 19.16 13.22 -26.23
C TRP A 175 18.43 13.79 -27.45
N ASP A 176 17.29 14.41 -27.21
CA ASP A 176 16.47 15.12 -28.20
C ASP A 176 16.52 16.62 -27.89
N PRO A 177 17.39 17.40 -28.58
CA PRO A 177 17.55 18.82 -28.31
C PRO A 177 16.33 19.65 -28.74
N GLU A 178 15.54 19.19 -29.71
CA GLU A 178 14.35 19.91 -30.16
C GLU A 178 13.25 19.93 -29.10
N ARG A 179 13.22 18.87 -28.27
CA ARG A 179 12.20 18.69 -27.22
C ARG A 179 12.75 18.79 -25.81
N ASN A 180 14.04 19.08 -25.63
CA ASN A 180 14.72 19.02 -24.32
C ASN A 180 14.37 17.74 -23.56
N SER A 181 14.52 16.59 -24.22
CA SER A 181 14.13 15.28 -23.68
C SER A 181 15.27 14.28 -23.76
N ILE A 182 15.40 13.46 -22.72
CA ILE A 182 16.17 12.22 -22.76
C ILE A 182 15.17 11.07 -22.87
N TRP A 183 15.27 10.32 -23.96
CA TRP A 183 14.49 9.11 -24.18
C TRP A 183 15.30 7.90 -23.76
N LEU A 184 14.67 6.98 -23.06
CA LEU A 184 15.32 5.75 -22.56
C LEU A 184 14.56 4.55 -23.16
N LYS A 185 15.20 3.84 -24.09
CA LYS A 185 14.62 2.68 -24.74
C LYS A 185 15.12 1.40 -24.09
N LYS A 186 14.20 0.53 -23.69
CA LYS A 186 14.50 -0.81 -23.21
C LYS A 186 14.11 -1.85 -24.25
N ASN A 187 15.06 -2.76 -24.56
CA ASN A 187 14.94 -3.75 -25.64
C ASN A 187 14.63 -5.17 -25.16
N VAL A 188 14.49 -5.39 -23.84
CA VAL A 188 14.26 -6.71 -23.23
C VAL A 188 13.09 -6.65 -22.24
N GLY A 189 12.31 -7.73 -22.19
CA GLY A 189 11.13 -7.84 -21.36
C GLY A 189 9.95 -7.05 -21.93
N ALA A 190 9.16 -6.40 -21.10
CA ALA A 190 8.16 -5.45 -21.56
C ALA A 190 8.90 -4.30 -22.25
N GLN A 191 8.83 -4.24 -23.58
CA GLN A 191 9.48 -3.18 -24.35
C GLN A 191 8.85 -1.83 -23.95
N VAL A 192 9.63 -0.99 -23.26
CA VAL A 192 9.16 0.29 -22.73
C VAL A 192 10.10 1.41 -23.13
N VAL A 193 9.55 2.62 -23.24
CA VAL A 193 10.32 3.84 -23.42
C VAL A 193 10.10 4.73 -22.19
N GLY A 194 11.19 5.03 -21.49
CA GLY A 194 11.23 6.04 -20.46
C GLY A 194 11.37 7.43 -21.08
N VAL A 195 10.85 8.44 -20.40
CA VAL A 195 11.00 9.85 -20.76
C VAL A 195 11.50 10.65 -19.55
N TYR A 196 12.47 11.54 -19.82
CA TYR A 196 12.90 12.59 -18.92
C TYR A 196 12.90 13.90 -19.69
N HIS A 197 12.00 14.80 -19.37
CA HIS A 197 11.66 15.98 -20.19
C HIS A 197 11.58 17.26 -19.36
N THR A 198 11.91 18.39 -19.98
CA THR A 198 11.72 19.72 -19.41
C THR A 198 11.33 20.73 -20.50
N GLY A 199 10.40 21.63 -20.18
CA GLY A 199 10.04 22.75 -21.05
C GLY A 199 11.00 23.94 -20.96
N THR A 200 11.90 23.96 -19.97
CA THR A 200 12.93 24.99 -19.79
C THR A 200 14.27 24.45 -20.26
N ALA A 201 14.79 24.96 -21.38
CA ALA A 201 16.04 24.48 -21.97
C ALA A 201 17.15 24.37 -20.93
N PRO A 202 17.74 23.18 -20.70
CA PRO A 202 18.85 23.00 -19.79
C PRO A 202 20.13 23.53 -20.42
N ARG A 203 21.07 24.00 -19.59
CA ARG A 203 22.42 24.37 -20.05
C ARG A 203 23.21 23.15 -20.49
N SER A 204 23.04 22.04 -19.81
CA SER A 204 23.71 20.76 -20.08
C SER A 204 22.87 19.58 -19.59
N TRP A 205 23.21 18.40 -20.05
CA TRP A 205 22.48 17.15 -19.75
C TRP A 205 23.42 15.96 -19.61
N GLN A 206 22.94 14.84 -19.05
CA GLN A 206 23.68 13.58 -18.93
C GLN A 206 22.73 12.38 -18.98
N GLY A 207 23.09 11.37 -19.80
CA GLY A 207 22.34 10.12 -19.95
C GLY A 207 23.06 8.92 -19.32
N SER A 208 24.36 9.04 -19.00
CA SER A 208 25.16 7.98 -18.39
C SER A 208 25.37 8.23 -16.89
N LEU A 209 24.91 7.30 -16.05
CA LEU A 209 25.12 7.35 -14.61
C LEU A 209 26.60 7.25 -14.25
N LYS A 210 27.34 6.39 -14.97
CA LYS A 210 28.78 6.20 -14.78
C LYS A 210 29.54 7.51 -15.00
N ARG A 211 29.20 8.27 -16.05
CA ARG A 211 29.82 9.57 -16.33
C ARG A 211 29.46 10.60 -15.28
N LEU A 212 28.17 10.67 -14.94
CA LEU A 212 27.67 11.61 -13.92
C LEU A 212 28.43 11.47 -12.60
N ILE A 213 28.58 10.23 -12.11
CA ILE A 213 29.24 9.94 -10.83
C ILE A 213 30.75 10.11 -10.95
N GLY A 214 31.37 9.61 -12.03
CA GLY A 214 32.82 9.63 -12.25
C GLY A 214 33.57 9.02 -11.07
N GLU A 215 34.58 9.72 -10.56
CA GLU A 215 35.36 9.35 -9.36
C GLU A 215 34.67 9.80 -8.05
N GLY A 216 33.47 10.43 -8.15
CA GLY A 216 32.72 10.90 -6.99
C GLY A 216 31.84 9.80 -6.37
N THR A 217 30.81 10.24 -5.65
CA THR A 217 29.79 9.37 -5.04
C THR A 217 28.40 9.83 -5.45
N ALA A 218 27.37 9.04 -5.17
CA ALA A 218 25.98 9.49 -5.36
C ALA A 218 25.68 10.78 -4.57
N GLY A 219 26.29 10.97 -3.40
CA GLY A 219 26.14 12.19 -2.59
C GLY A 219 26.77 13.43 -3.24
N VAL A 220 27.92 13.25 -3.89
CA VAL A 220 28.69 14.31 -4.57
C VAL A 220 29.22 13.76 -5.90
N PRO A 221 28.37 13.66 -6.93
CA PRO A 221 28.80 13.22 -8.25
C PRO A 221 29.80 14.21 -8.86
N GLN A 222 30.83 13.67 -9.51
CA GLN A 222 31.94 14.48 -10.04
C GLN A 222 31.44 15.57 -11.00
N GLU A 223 30.58 15.25 -11.97
CA GLU A 223 30.08 16.24 -12.95
C GLU A 223 29.16 17.30 -12.31
N ILE A 224 28.51 16.97 -11.18
CA ILE A 224 27.74 17.96 -10.42
C ILE A 224 28.64 18.89 -9.63
N GLN A 225 29.76 18.35 -9.09
CA GLN A 225 30.75 19.17 -8.40
C GLN A 225 31.53 20.09 -9.35
N THR A 226 31.74 19.63 -10.59
CA THR A 226 32.52 20.37 -11.62
C THR A 226 31.66 20.63 -12.86
N PRO A 227 30.60 21.48 -12.78
CA PRO A 227 29.72 21.78 -13.91
C PRO A 227 30.50 22.45 -15.07
N PRO A 228 29.99 22.33 -16.32
CA PRO A 228 28.73 21.72 -16.74
C PRO A 228 28.80 20.19 -16.93
N LEU A 229 27.63 19.52 -17.01
CA LEU A 229 27.54 18.11 -17.39
C LEU A 229 28.09 17.89 -18.81
N SER A 230 28.74 16.73 -19.05
CA SER A 230 29.48 16.46 -20.29
C SER A 230 28.61 16.14 -21.52
N GLY A 231 27.32 15.84 -21.33
CA GLY A 231 26.40 15.55 -22.45
C GLY A 231 26.61 14.17 -23.07
N SER A 232 26.83 13.14 -22.27
CA SER A 232 27.05 11.78 -22.75
C SER A 232 25.77 10.94 -22.76
N MET A 233 25.51 10.20 -23.83
CA MET A 233 24.49 9.16 -23.86
C MET A 233 25.03 7.86 -23.22
N SER A 234 24.12 7.07 -22.64
CA SER A 234 24.40 5.70 -22.22
C SER A 234 24.11 4.74 -23.35
N GLY A 235 24.99 3.76 -23.54
CA GLY A 235 24.84 2.64 -24.45
C GLY A 235 25.47 1.40 -23.83
N GLY A 236 24.67 0.60 -23.12
CA GLY A 236 25.16 -0.60 -22.43
C GLY A 236 25.82 -0.37 -21.07
N ASP A 237 25.74 0.82 -20.50
CA ASP A 237 26.16 1.16 -19.12
C ASP A 237 24.96 1.71 -18.31
N PRO A 238 25.06 1.81 -16.97
CA PRO A 238 23.97 2.38 -16.16
C PRO A 238 23.55 3.78 -16.62
N TYR A 239 22.25 3.97 -16.75
CA TYR A 239 21.63 5.12 -17.38
C TYR A 239 20.89 6.00 -16.39
N VAL A 240 20.82 7.30 -16.73
CA VAL A 240 20.21 8.35 -15.91
C VAL A 240 19.56 9.41 -16.82
N GLY A 241 18.56 10.09 -16.31
CA GLY A 241 18.14 11.38 -16.84
C GLY A 241 18.67 12.47 -15.93
N ALA A 242 19.52 13.35 -16.46
CA ALA A 242 20.01 14.51 -15.72
C ALA A 242 19.99 15.78 -16.58
N PHE A 243 19.41 16.86 -16.02
CA PHE A 243 19.41 18.20 -16.60
C PHE A 243 20.01 19.18 -15.64
N GLN A 244 20.80 20.13 -16.16
CA GLN A 244 21.46 21.15 -15.36
C GLN A 244 21.18 22.54 -15.93
N TRP A 245 20.80 23.46 -15.04
CA TRP A 245 20.60 24.88 -15.33
C TRP A 245 21.59 25.73 -14.57
N PHE A 246 22.07 26.80 -15.21
CA PHE A 246 22.80 27.87 -14.55
C PHE A 246 21.83 28.99 -14.21
N MET A 247 21.80 29.42 -12.97
CA MET A 247 20.91 30.46 -12.48
C MET A 247 21.71 31.62 -11.89
N GLU A 248 21.47 32.81 -12.42
CA GLU A 248 21.88 34.09 -11.83
C GLU A 248 20.68 34.70 -11.15
N LEU A 249 20.78 35.00 -9.86
CA LEU A 249 19.69 35.47 -9.03
C LEU A 249 20.13 36.72 -8.27
N VAL A 250 19.45 37.85 -8.49
CA VAL A 250 19.60 39.03 -7.65
C VAL A 250 18.90 38.84 -6.30
N PRO A 251 19.18 39.63 -5.25
CA PRO A 251 18.49 39.55 -3.97
C PRO A 251 16.95 39.63 -4.15
N GLY A 252 16.24 38.66 -3.56
CA GLY A 252 14.79 38.52 -3.63
C GLY A 252 14.26 37.86 -4.91
N GLU A 253 15.09 37.59 -5.90
CA GLU A 253 14.65 36.95 -7.15
C GLU A 253 14.40 35.43 -6.94
N SER A 254 13.49 34.92 -7.74
CA SER A 254 13.14 33.49 -7.78
C SER A 254 13.07 33.00 -9.20
N LYS A 255 13.56 31.77 -9.44
CA LYS A 255 13.43 31.06 -10.72
C LYS A 255 12.87 29.67 -10.49
N THR A 256 11.98 29.24 -11.38
CA THR A 256 11.31 27.94 -11.31
C THR A 256 11.59 27.12 -12.55
N ILE A 257 11.81 25.82 -12.36
CA ILE A 257 11.93 24.81 -13.42
C ILE A 257 10.98 23.66 -13.12
N ALA A 258 10.56 22.97 -14.19
CA ALA A 258 9.77 21.75 -14.09
C ALA A 258 10.42 20.63 -14.90
N VAL A 259 10.36 19.41 -14.36
CA VAL A 259 10.84 18.18 -15.01
C VAL A 259 9.74 17.14 -14.96
N VAL A 260 9.54 16.46 -16.08
CA VAL A 260 8.58 15.36 -16.24
C VAL A 260 9.35 14.07 -16.48
N SER A 261 9.01 13.01 -15.75
CA SER A 261 9.59 11.70 -15.94
C SER A 261 8.51 10.61 -15.91
N GLY A 262 8.77 9.47 -16.55
CA GLY A 262 7.82 8.36 -16.55
C GLY A 262 7.93 7.48 -17.78
N LEU A 263 6.83 6.84 -18.15
CA LEU A 263 6.74 6.01 -19.35
C LEU A 263 6.02 6.75 -20.46
N ALA A 264 6.58 6.66 -21.66
CA ALA A 264 5.95 7.11 -22.89
C ALA A 264 5.10 5.98 -23.49
N PRO A 265 3.80 6.23 -23.81
CA PRO A 265 2.96 5.22 -24.45
C PRO A 265 3.37 5.06 -25.92
N ILE A 266 3.70 3.82 -26.31
CA ILE A 266 4.03 3.48 -27.70
C ILE A 266 2.88 2.74 -28.32
N THR A 267 2.39 3.23 -29.47
CA THR A 267 1.20 2.71 -30.15
C THR A 267 1.47 1.58 -31.13
N LYS A 268 2.73 1.19 -31.39
CA LYS A 268 3.09 0.16 -32.37
C LYS A 268 4.00 -0.93 -31.80
N ASN A 269 3.66 -2.18 -32.07
CA ASN A 269 4.44 -3.39 -31.79
C ASN A 269 5.76 -3.50 -32.58
N SER A 270 6.28 -2.43 -33.14
CA SER A 270 7.40 -2.41 -34.10
C SER A 270 8.77 -2.19 -33.46
N MET A 271 8.97 -2.60 -32.21
CA MET A 271 10.26 -2.46 -31.53
C MET A 271 11.22 -3.63 -31.78
N VAL A 272 11.43 -4.02 -33.03
CA VAL A 272 12.41 -5.03 -33.41
C VAL A 272 13.53 -4.38 -34.20
N GLY A 273 14.74 -4.35 -33.64
CA GLY A 273 16.00 -4.09 -34.34
C GLY A 273 16.52 -2.63 -34.36
N GLY A 274 17.61 -2.43 -33.83
CA GLY A 274 18.82 -1.68 -34.14
C GLY A 274 18.84 -0.16 -34.20
N SER A 275 18.18 0.56 -35.02
CA SER A 275 18.41 2.03 -35.24
C SER A 275 17.28 2.93 -34.73
N PHE A 276 16.57 2.50 -33.76
CA PHE A 276 15.23 2.92 -33.37
C PHE A 276 15.13 4.16 -32.48
N LEU A 277 16.22 4.60 -31.85
CA LEU A 277 16.18 5.72 -30.91
C LEU A 277 15.76 7.04 -31.55
N THR A 278 16.20 7.30 -32.79
CA THR A 278 15.88 8.53 -33.54
C THR A 278 14.41 8.59 -33.98
N GLU A 279 13.71 7.46 -33.99
CA GLU A 279 12.31 7.36 -34.41
C GLU A 279 11.32 7.46 -33.26
N ILE A 280 11.78 7.37 -31.99
CA ILE A 280 10.91 7.39 -30.82
C ILE A 280 9.92 8.56 -30.85
N PRO A 281 10.33 9.82 -31.09
CA PRO A 281 9.41 10.94 -31.11
C PRO A 281 8.30 10.82 -32.17
N THR A 282 8.56 10.11 -33.27
CA THR A 282 7.57 9.91 -34.36
C THR A 282 6.54 8.81 -34.03
N LEU A 283 6.82 7.99 -33.02
CA LEU A 283 5.93 6.91 -32.55
C LEU A 283 4.97 7.34 -31.46
N LEU A 284 5.19 8.52 -30.90
CA LEU A 284 4.37 9.07 -29.82
C LEU A 284 3.18 9.83 -30.36
N SER A 285 2.08 9.78 -29.64
CA SER A 285 0.91 10.57 -30.04
C SER A 285 1.15 12.06 -29.82
N PRO A 286 0.56 12.93 -30.66
CA PRO A 286 0.63 14.38 -30.49
C PRO A 286 0.11 14.82 -29.11
N GLU A 287 -0.92 14.15 -28.59
CA GLU A 287 -1.54 14.44 -27.28
C GLU A 287 -0.54 14.17 -26.15
N PHE A 288 0.23 13.09 -26.24
CA PHE A 288 1.26 12.80 -25.24
C PHE A 288 2.38 13.84 -25.26
N LEU A 289 2.85 14.21 -26.46
CA LEU A 289 3.87 15.24 -26.63
C LEU A 289 3.38 16.60 -26.11
N GLN A 290 2.13 16.96 -26.40
CA GLN A 290 1.51 18.18 -25.86
C GLN A 290 1.43 18.13 -24.33
N LYS A 291 1.04 16.98 -23.76
CA LYS A 291 0.95 16.78 -22.32
C LYS A 291 2.30 16.96 -21.63
N ILE A 292 3.37 16.33 -22.11
CA ILE A 292 4.70 16.47 -21.49
C ILE A 292 5.24 17.89 -21.65
N ASN A 293 5.02 18.54 -22.82
CA ASN A 293 5.41 19.92 -23.03
C ASN A 293 4.71 20.88 -22.07
N HIS A 294 3.41 20.69 -21.84
CA HIS A 294 2.65 21.50 -20.87
C HIS A 294 3.17 21.27 -19.44
N LEU A 295 3.26 20.01 -18.99
CA LEU A 295 3.73 19.65 -17.65
C LEU A 295 5.20 20.01 -17.41
N GLY A 296 6.02 20.07 -18.46
CA GLY A 296 7.43 20.47 -18.40
C GLY A 296 7.64 21.98 -18.19
N THR A 297 6.59 22.79 -18.30
CA THR A 297 6.66 24.22 -17.98
C THR A 297 6.31 24.46 -16.49
N PRO A 298 6.94 25.45 -15.83
CA PRO A 298 6.58 25.81 -14.45
C PRO A 298 5.09 26.10 -14.26
N GLN A 299 4.50 26.83 -15.21
CA GLN A 299 3.07 27.16 -15.16
C GLN A 299 2.19 25.92 -15.30
N GLY A 300 2.42 25.08 -16.32
CA GLY A 300 1.62 23.88 -16.55
C GLY A 300 1.74 22.86 -15.41
N ALA A 301 2.94 22.71 -14.84
CA ALA A 301 3.17 21.89 -13.66
C ALA A 301 2.37 22.40 -12.45
N GLN A 302 2.38 23.72 -12.21
CA GLN A 302 1.62 24.32 -11.10
C GLN A 302 0.11 24.20 -11.29
N GLU A 303 -0.39 24.44 -12.50
CA GLU A 303 -1.82 24.28 -12.83
C GLU A 303 -2.29 22.83 -12.58
N GLU A 304 -1.48 21.84 -12.98
CA GLU A 304 -1.83 20.44 -12.75
C GLU A 304 -1.74 20.06 -11.27
N LEU A 305 -0.73 20.55 -10.53
CA LEU A 305 -0.63 20.37 -9.09
C LEU A 305 -1.88 20.91 -8.36
N ASP A 306 -2.35 22.10 -8.73
CA ASP A 306 -3.56 22.69 -8.16
C ASP A 306 -4.80 21.83 -8.45
N ARG A 307 -4.93 21.31 -9.67
CA ARG A 307 -6.02 20.39 -10.04
C ARG A 307 -5.96 19.06 -9.28
N VAL A 308 -4.76 18.50 -9.07
CA VAL A 308 -4.54 17.29 -8.28
C VAL A 308 -4.92 17.53 -6.82
N ARG A 309 -4.49 18.67 -6.25
CA ARG A 309 -4.87 19.07 -4.88
C ARG A 309 -6.38 19.18 -4.73
N ASP A 310 -7.05 19.89 -5.63
CA ASP A 310 -8.51 20.09 -5.59
C ASP A 310 -9.27 18.76 -5.73
N LEU A 311 -8.77 17.84 -6.58
CA LEU A 311 -9.32 16.51 -6.72
C LEU A 311 -9.26 15.73 -5.41
N TRP A 312 -8.09 15.71 -4.74
CA TRP A 312 -7.90 15.03 -3.48
C TRP A 312 -8.70 15.66 -2.34
N GLN A 313 -8.75 16.98 -2.25
CA GLN A 313 -9.55 17.67 -1.26
C GLN A 313 -11.04 17.31 -1.39
N ARG A 314 -11.58 17.28 -2.62
CA ARG A 314 -12.97 16.84 -2.84
C ARG A 314 -13.19 15.38 -2.46
N ARG A 315 -12.24 14.47 -2.73
CA ARG A 315 -12.34 13.05 -2.36
C ARG A 315 -12.29 12.83 -0.84
N LEU A 316 -11.39 13.51 -0.15
CA LEU A 316 -11.14 13.30 1.28
C LEU A 316 -12.15 13.99 2.19
N PHE A 317 -12.56 15.22 1.83
CA PHE A 317 -13.37 16.07 2.73
C PHE A 317 -14.87 15.93 2.53
N ARG A 318 -15.32 15.22 1.51
CA ARG A 318 -16.72 15.23 1.10
C ARG A 318 -17.69 14.70 2.15
N ASP A 319 -17.26 13.82 3.04
CA ASP A 319 -18.15 13.05 3.90
C ASP A 319 -17.70 12.89 5.35
N TRP A 320 -16.67 13.61 5.77
CA TRP A 320 -16.21 13.52 7.15
C TRP A 320 -16.70 14.70 7.98
N TYR A 321 -17.74 14.49 8.76
CA TYR A 321 -18.35 15.52 9.61
C TYR A 321 -18.11 15.32 11.12
N GLY A 322 -17.25 14.39 11.52
CA GLY A 322 -17.00 14.08 12.93
C GLY A 322 -15.82 14.87 13.52
N SER A 323 -16.02 15.44 14.69
CA SER A 323 -14.93 15.85 15.58
C SER A 323 -14.66 14.71 16.54
N THR A 324 -13.42 14.20 16.57
CA THR A 324 -12.97 13.31 17.62
C THR A 324 -12.47 14.14 18.81
N GLY A 325 -12.43 13.58 20.01
CA GLY A 325 -11.83 14.28 21.17
C GLY A 325 -10.33 14.60 21.02
N SER A 326 -9.68 14.17 19.93
CA SER A 326 -8.28 14.42 19.60
C SER A 326 -8.17 15.22 18.31
N GLY A 327 -7.61 16.43 18.38
CA GLY A 327 -7.34 17.26 17.18
C GLY A 327 -6.41 16.56 16.19
N LEU A 328 -5.37 15.88 16.67
CA LEU A 328 -4.43 15.14 15.84
C LEU A 328 -5.11 14.00 15.07
N PHE A 329 -5.93 13.21 15.74
CA PHE A 329 -6.66 12.11 15.10
C PHE A 329 -7.70 12.62 14.10
N SER A 330 -8.38 13.72 14.40
CA SER A 330 -9.32 14.38 13.49
C SER A 330 -8.60 14.88 12.23
N SER A 331 -7.43 15.49 12.34
CA SER A 331 -6.63 15.93 11.20
C SER A 331 -6.14 14.74 10.36
N TRP A 332 -5.70 13.64 10.99
CA TRP A 332 -5.30 12.42 10.27
C TRP A 332 -6.47 11.82 9.50
N LEU A 333 -7.64 11.69 10.11
CA LEU A 333 -8.84 11.17 9.44
C LEU A 333 -9.21 12.01 8.21
N LYS A 334 -9.18 13.32 8.34
CA LYS A 334 -9.49 14.24 7.24
C LYS A 334 -8.46 14.18 6.11
N THR A 335 -7.18 14.11 6.46
CA THR A 335 -6.08 14.28 5.50
C THR A 335 -5.64 12.95 4.87
N PHE A 336 -5.43 11.90 5.67
CA PHE A 336 -4.75 10.70 5.20
C PHE A 336 -5.61 9.44 5.13
N PHE A 337 -6.67 9.32 5.93
CA PHE A 337 -7.43 8.08 5.99
C PHE A 337 -7.94 7.64 4.62
N GLY A 338 -8.66 8.51 3.91
CA GLY A 338 -9.18 8.21 2.58
C GLY A 338 -8.05 7.95 1.55
N ALA A 339 -6.96 8.70 1.64
CA ALA A 339 -5.80 8.49 0.77
C ALA A 339 -5.14 7.13 1.00
N GLN A 340 -4.99 6.69 2.25
CA GLN A 340 -4.45 5.38 2.58
C GLN A 340 -5.34 4.24 2.08
N VAL A 341 -6.67 4.35 2.26
CA VAL A 341 -7.63 3.38 1.72
C VAL A 341 -7.51 3.28 0.21
N TYR A 342 -7.47 4.43 -0.48
CA TYR A 342 -7.34 4.46 -1.94
C TYR A 342 -6.02 3.84 -2.41
N GLN A 343 -4.90 4.20 -1.80
CA GLN A 343 -3.57 3.69 -2.16
C GLN A 343 -3.44 2.19 -1.91
N GLN A 344 -3.99 1.69 -0.81
CA GLN A 344 -4.02 0.27 -0.49
C GLN A 344 -4.80 -0.52 -1.56
N SER A 345 -5.97 -0.02 -1.92
CA SER A 345 -6.88 -0.67 -2.88
C SER A 345 -6.41 -0.58 -4.32
N THR A 346 -5.61 0.43 -4.68
CA THR A 346 -5.01 0.55 -6.02
C THR A 346 -3.76 -0.31 -6.20
N GLY A 347 -3.31 -0.99 -5.13
CA GLY A 347 -2.13 -1.84 -5.17
C GLY A 347 -0.80 -1.10 -5.10
N MET A 348 -0.79 0.20 -4.76
CA MET A 348 0.47 0.95 -4.64
C MET A 348 1.39 0.37 -3.56
N VAL A 349 0.83 -0.04 -2.44
CA VAL A 349 1.57 -0.61 -1.30
C VAL A 349 1.64 -2.13 -1.32
N ARG A 350 0.99 -2.79 -2.29
CA ARG A 350 1.02 -4.25 -2.47
C ARG A 350 1.90 -4.63 -3.65
N SER A 351 2.43 -5.87 -3.61
CA SER A 351 3.06 -6.51 -4.77
C SER A 351 2.00 -6.86 -5.83
N THR A 352 2.38 -7.64 -6.84
CA THR A 352 1.44 -8.22 -7.83
C THR A 352 0.52 -9.28 -7.23
N PHE A 353 0.82 -9.78 -6.03
CA PHE A 353 -0.04 -10.71 -5.32
C PHE A 353 -1.27 -10.03 -4.74
N ARG A 354 -2.44 -10.69 -4.88
CA ARG A 354 -3.72 -10.28 -4.30
C ARG A 354 -4.20 -11.38 -3.37
N GLY A 355 -4.31 -11.07 -2.09
CA GLY A 355 -4.94 -11.96 -1.11
C GLY A 355 -6.47 -11.83 -1.19
N PHE A 356 -7.19 -12.95 -1.13
CA PHE A 356 -8.66 -12.95 -1.25
C PHE A 356 -9.32 -12.07 -0.19
N ARG A 357 -8.96 -12.26 1.09
CA ARG A 357 -9.49 -11.43 2.20
C ARG A 357 -9.07 -9.97 2.08
N ASP A 358 -7.87 -9.72 1.54
CA ASP A 358 -7.36 -8.36 1.36
C ASP A 358 -8.20 -7.59 0.35
N VAL A 359 -8.54 -8.21 -0.79
CA VAL A 359 -9.40 -7.59 -1.80
C VAL A 359 -10.82 -7.38 -1.26
N ALA A 360 -11.36 -8.31 -0.48
CA ALA A 360 -12.66 -8.14 0.18
C ALA A 360 -12.65 -6.92 1.14
N GLN A 361 -11.59 -6.76 1.91
CA GLN A 361 -11.45 -5.60 2.81
C GLN A 361 -11.15 -4.30 2.05
N ASP A 362 -10.43 -4.35 0.93
CA ASP A 362 -10.29 -3.19 0.03
C ASP A 362 -11.64 -2.70 -0.49
N VAL A 363 -12.51 -3.62 -0.90
CA VAL A 363 -13.89 -3.29 -1.29
C VAL A 363 -14.61 -2.54 -0.16
N MET A 364 -14.54 -3.06 1.07
CA MET A 364 -15.20 -2.43 2.22
C MET A 364 -14.72 -0.98 2.45
N GLY A 365 -13.44 -0.72 2.23
CA GLY A 365 -12.87 0.63 2.30
C GLY A 365 -13.26 1.52 1.13
N LEU A 366 -13.21 0.97 -0.10
CA LEU A 366 -13.46 1.72 -1.34
C LEU A 366 -14.91 2.13 -1.55
N CYS A 367 -15.88 1.39 -1.02
CA CYS A 367 -17.32 1.67 -1.19
C CYS A 367 -17.67 3.14 -0.98
N ARG A 368 -16.96 3.81 -0.06
CA ARG A 368 -17.21 5.21 0.27
C ARG A 368 -16.61 6.19 -0.73
N PHE A 369 -15.49 5.82 -1.36
CA PHE A 369 -14.69 6.72 -2.19
C PHE A 369 -14.87 6.46 -3.68
N GLU A 370 -14.94 5.19 -4.09
CA GLU A 370 -14.98 4.72 -5.47
C GLU A 370 -15.97 3.55 -5.61
N PRO A 371 -17.30 3.80 -5.50
CA PRO A 371 -18.32 2.74 -5.47
C PRO A 371 -18.28 1.81 -6.69
N GLU A 372 -18.09 2.37 -7.91
CA GLU A 372 -18.02 1.57 -9.13
C GLU A 372 -16.80 0.64 -9.15
N LYS A 373 -15.66 1.14 -8.66
CA LYS A 373 -14.46 0.32 -8.53
C LYS A 373 -14.66 -0.79 -7.50
N ALA A 374 -15.28 -0.50 -6.37
CA ALA A 374 -15.62 -1.48 -5.35
C ALA A 374 -16.56 -2.58 -5.91
N ARG A 375 -17.55 -2.19 -6.73
CA ARG A 375 -18.47 -3.11 -7.44
C ARG A 375 -17.70 -4.06 -8.36
N ASN A 376 -16.81 -3.52 -9.20
CA ASN A 376 -15.99 -4.32 -10.12
C ASN A 376 -15.05 -5.28 -9.38
N LEU A 377 -14.45 -4.83 -8.26
CA LEU A 377 -13.62 -5.69 -7.42
C LEU A 377 -14.40 -6.82 -6.75
N LEU A 378 -15.68 -6.63 -6.40
CA LEU A 378 -16.54 -7.70 -5.88
C LEU A 378 -16.79 -8.80 -6.91
N VAL A 379 -17.04 -8.41 -8.16
CA VAL A 379 -17.22 -9.36 -9.27
C VAL A 379 -15.91 -10.13 -9.52
N ASP A 380 -14.79 -9.43 -9.59
CA ASP A 380 -13.47 -10.04 -9.75
C ASP A 380 -13.12 -10.98 -8.59
N LEU A 381 -13.35 -10.56 -7.35
CA LEU A 381 -13.15 -11.38 -6.15
C LEU A 381 -13.91 -12.71 -6.23
N CYS A 382 -15.20 -12.67 -6.59
CA CYS A 382 -16.04 -13.85 -6.69
C CYS A 382 -15.59 -14.79 -7.82
N SER A 383 -14.98 -14.28 -8.90
CA SER A 383 -14.40 -15.11 -9.96
C SER A 383 -13.21 -15.98 -9.51
N HIS A 384 -12.63 -15.68 -8.33
CA HIS A 384 -11.57 -16.45 -7.68
C HIS A 384 -12.10 -17.45 -6.64
N GLN A 385 -13.41 -17.72 -6.65
CA GLN A 385 -14.05 -18.80 -5.89
C GLN A 385 -14.22 -20.04 -6.78
N TYR A 386 -14.01 -21.23 -6.20
CA TYR A 386 -14.34 -22.50 -6.85
C TYR A 386 -15.83 -22.82 -6.76
N LEU A 387 -16.36 -23.62 -7.68
CA LEU A 387 -17.74 -24.08 -7.66
C LEU A 387 -18.12 -24.81 -6.37
N SER A 388 -17.15 -25.41 -5.68
CA SER A 388 -17.33 -26.01 -4.36
C SER A 388 -17.64 -25.02 -3.24
N GLY A 389 -17.40 -23.72 -3.46
CA GLY A 389 -17.49 -22.66 -2.45
C GLY A 389 -16.15 -22.31 -1.79
N ARG A 390 -15.09 -23.11 -2.01
CA ARG A 390 -13.72 -22.80 -1.58
C ARG A 390 -13.21 -21.56 -2.32
N CYS A 391 -12.27 -20.81 -1.73
CA CYS A 391 -11.62 -19.69 -2.38
C CYS A 391 -10.11 -19.92 -2.47
N VAL A 392 -9.45 -19.33 -3.47
CA VAL A 392 -7.99 -19.27 -3.49
C VAL A 392 -7.50 -18.38 -2.35
N ARG A 393 -6.34 -18.70 -1.77
CA ARG A 393 -5.77 -17.82 -0.75
C ARG A 393 -5.27 -16.52 -1.35
N GLN A 394 -4.53 -16.61 -2.44
CA GLN A 394 -4.05 -15.45 -3.19
C GLN A 394 -3.71 -15.82 -4.63
N TRP A 395 -3.70 -14.81 -5.50
CA TRP A 395 -3.30 -14.94 -6.91
C TRP A 395 -2.35 -13.83 -7.30
N ASN A 396 -1.66 -14.02 -8.43
CA ASN A 396 -0.78 -13.03 -9.00
C ASN A 396 -1.45 -12.38 -10.22
N THR A 397 -1.52 -11.06 -10.25
CA THR A 397 -2.10 -10.30 -11.38
C THR A 397 -1.28 -10.43 -12.67
N GLU A 398 0.00 -10.80 -12.58
CA GLU A 398 0.86 -11.11 -13.73
C GLU A 398 0.73 -12.55 -14.22
N GLY A 399 -0.18 -13.34 -13.63
CA GLY A 399 -0.39 -14.74 -13.98
C GLY A 399 0.43 -15.71 -13.12
N GLY A 400 0.30 -17.01 -13.44
CA GLY A 400 0.89 -18.10 -12.68
C GLY A 400 -0.12 -18.84 -11.81
N ALA A 401 0.32 -19.93 -11.16
CA ALA A 401 -0.55 -20.71 -10.31
C ALA A 401 -0.92 -19.94 -9.03
N PRO A 402 -2.20 -19.94 -8.65
CA PRO A 402 -2.64 -19.33 -7.40
C PRO A 402 -2.16 -20.14 -6.18
N ASP A 403 -2.13 -19.50 -5.01
CA ASP A 403 -1.99 -20.21 -3.73
C ASP A 403 -3.33 -20.83 -3.35
N GLU A 404 -3.42 -22.16 -3.45
CA GLU A 404 -4.65 -22.92 -3.26
C GLU A 404 -4.83 -23.46 -1.83
N ARG A 405 -4.02 -23.04 -0.87
CA ARG A 405 -4.21 -23.47 0.53
C ARG A 405 -5.60 -23.11 1.03
N ASP A 406 -6.27 -24.08 1.67
CA ASP A 406 -7.66 -23.99 2.10
C ASP A 406 -7.81 -23.21 3.41
N PHE A 407 -7.76 -21.90 3.35
CA PHE A 407 -8.06 -21.01 4.47
C PHE A 407 -9.57 -20.79 4.61
N ARG A 408 -10.14 -21.19 5.73
CA ARG A 408 -11.60 -21.28 5.89
C ARG A 408 -12.31 -19.95 6.20
N ASP A 409 -11.57 -18.90 6.51
CA ASP A 409 -12.14 -17.55 6.62
C ASP A 409 -12.44 -16.91 5.26
N LEU A 410 -11.73 -17.30 4.19
CA LEU A 410 -11.82 -16.64 2.89
C LEU A 410 -13.24 -16.58 2.33
N PRO A 411 -13.99 -17.70 2.24
CA PRO A 411 -15.36 -17.65 1.70
C PRO A 411 -16.32 -16.78 2.52
N LEU A 412 -16.04 -16.62 3.81
CA LEU A 412 -16.88 -15.81 4.71
C LEU A 412 -16.73 -14.30 4.45
N TRP A 413 -15.65 -13.87 3.80
CA TRP A 413 -15.46 -12.47 3.43
C TRP A 413 -16.38 -12.01 2.30
N ILE A 414 -16.91 -12.92 1.46
CA ILE A 414 -17.84 -12.57 0.37
C ILE A 414 -19.11 -11.90 0.92
N PRO A 415 -19.90 -12.54 1.79
CA PRO A 415 -21.12 -11.91 2.32
C PRO A 415 -20.83 -10.65 3.13
N VAL A 416 -19.68 -10.58 3.82
CA VAL A 416 -19.26 -9.39 4.58
C VAL A 416 -19.01 -8.21 3.65
N ALA A 417 -18.28 -8.41 2.55
CA ALA A 417 -18.00 -7.36 1.59
C ALA A 417 -19.26 -6.90 0.84
N LEU A 418 -20.15 -7.85 0.44
CA LEU A 418 -21.43 -7.56 -0.20
C LEU A 418 -22.36 -6.75 0.70
N ALA A 419 -22.56 -7.17 1.95
CA ALA A 419 -23.41 -6.45 2.90
C ALA A 419 -22.86 -5.07 3.24
N THR A 420 -21.52 -4.93 3.29
CA THR A 420 -20.87 -3.63 3.50
C THR A 420 -21.08 -2.70 2.31
N TYR A 421 -20.92 -3.22 1.08
CA TYR A 421 -21.20 -2.45 -0.14
C TYR A 421 -22.66 -1.99 -0.18
N GLU A 422 -23.62 -2.92 -0.02
CA GLU A 422 -25.05 -2.61 0.01
C GLU A 422 -25.37 -1.50 1.01
N ARG A 423 -24.87 -1.62 2.24
CA ARG A 423 -25.14 -0.66 3.31
C ARG A 423 -24.56 0.73 3.02
N ILE A 424 -23.31 0.80 2.52
CA ILE A 424 -22.61 2.08 2.30
C ILE A 424 -23.09 2.76 1.03
N CYS A 425 -23.23 2.00 -0.07
CA CYS A 425 -23.66 2.52 -1.37
C CYS A 425 -25.18 2.60 -1.51
N GLN A 426 -25.94 2.06 -0.56
CA GLN A 426 -27.42 1.96 -0.62
C GLN A 426 -27.89 1.25 -1.90
N ASP A 427 -27.13 0.25 -2.33
CA ASP A 427 -27.36 -0.46 -3.59
C ASP A 427 -27.46 -1.99 -3.39
N PRO A 428 -28.68 -2.52 -3.18
CA PRO A 428 -28.90 -3.95 -3.03
C PRO A 428 -28.74 -4.74 -4.33
N SER A 429 -28.62 -4.07 -5.49
CA SER A 429 -28.47 -4.76 -6.79
C SER A 429 -27.15 -5.51 -6.91
N ILE A 430 -26.17 -5.20 -6.07
CA ILE A 430 -24.87 -5.90 -6.03
C ILE A 430 -25.02 -7.41 -5.84
N TRP A 431 -26.02 -7.86 -5.08
CA TRP A 431 -26.27 -9.28 -4.85
C TRP A 431 -26.73 -10.03 -6.10
N GLU A 432 -27.26 -9.31 -7.10
CA GLU A 432 -27.69 -9.85 -8.40
C GLU A 432 -26.58 -9.81 -9.47
N GLU A 433 -25.49 -9.11 -9.23
CA GLU A 433 -24.32 -9.16 -10.12
C GLU A 433 -23.84 -10.60 -10.28
N ARG A 434 -23.24 -10.90 -11.41
CA ARG A 434 -22.87 -12.26 -11.78
C ARG A 434 -21.37 -12.39 -11.99
N ALA A 435 -20.81 -13.50 -11.49
CA ALA A 435 -19.43 -13.88 -11.71
C ALA A 435 -19.32 -15.35 -12.09
N PRO A 436 -18.30 -15.75 -12.90
CA PRO A 436 -17.96 -17.15 -13.12
C PRO A 436 -17.27 -17.73 -11.87
N TYR A 437 -17.10 -19.04 -11.85
CA TYR A 437 -16.24 -19.71 -10.88
C TYR A 437 -14.86 -19.96 -11.48
N LEU A 438 -13.83 -20.05 -10.65
CA LEU A 438 -12.45 -20.24 -11.09
C LEU A 438 -12.26 -21.54 -11.89
N ASP A 439 -12.93 -22.60 -11.48
CA ASP A 439 -12.87 -23.96 -12.06
C ASP A 439 -14.07 -24.32 -12.94
N SER A 440 -14.95 -23.35 -13.23
CA SER A 440 -16.14 -23.58 -14.04
C SER A 440 -16.57 -22.31 -14.79
N PRO A 441 -16.96 -22.43 -16.07
CA PRO A 441 -17.56 -21.32 -16.80
C PRO A 441 -18.98 -20.96 -16.34
N GLN A 442 -19.56 -21.76 -15.45
CA GLN A 442 -20.88 -21.47 -14.86
C GLN A 442 -20.85 -20.12 -14.18
N THR A 443 -21.83 -19.27 -14.50
CA THR A 443 -21.97 -17.93 -13.95
C THR A 443 -23.22 -17.86 -13.07
N GLU A 444 -23.03 -17.51 -11.79
CA GLU A 444 -24.12 -17.32 -10.83
C GLU A 444 -24.09 -15.91 -10.22
N THR A 445 -25.13 -15.54 -9.50
CA THR A 445 -25.18 -14.25 -8.80
C THR A 445 -24.20 -14.23 -7.63
N LEU A 446 -23.72 -13.05 -7.22
CA LEU A 446 -22.84 -12.93 -6.05
C LEU A 446 -23.52 -13.42 -4.76
N ARG A 447 -24.87 -13.41 -4.72
CA ARG A 447 -25.63 -14.08 -3.65
C ARG A 447 -25.36 -15.59 -3.61
N HIS A 448 -25.33 -16.27 -4.76
CA HIS A 448 -24.99 -17.70 -4.83
C HIS A 448 -23.55 -17.94 -4.35
N HIS A 449 -22.60 -17.09 -4.77
CA HIS A 449 -21.21 -17.15 -4.30
C HIS A 449 -21.12 -17.04 -2.77
N ALA A 450 -21.86 -16.09 -2.17
CA ALA A 450 -21.89 -15.92 -0.71
C ALA A 450 -22.44 -17.16 0.02
N ILE A 451 -23.59 -17.70 -0.45
CA ILE A 451 -24.22 -18.87 0.18
C ILE A 451 -23.36 -20.11 0.02
N ARG A 452 -22.79 -20.37 -1.18
CA ARG A 452 -21.84 -21.49 -1.38
C ARG A 452 -20.63 -21.37 -0.45
N GLY A 453 -20.06 -20.16 -0.35
CA GLY A 453 -18.91 -19.92 0.49
C GLY A 453 -19.19 -20.19 1.97
N ILE A 454 -20.31 -19.72 2.48
CA ILE A 454 -20.73 -20.02 3.86
C ILE A 454 -20.97 -21.52 4.04
N THR A 455 -21.71 -22.17 3.13
CA THR A 455 -21.98 -23.60 3.21
C THR A 455 -20.68 -24.42 3.22
N TYR A 456 -19.71 -24.04 2.41
CA TYR A 456 -18.39 -24.65 2.41
C TYR A 456 -17.64 -24.49 3.75
N ALA A 457 -17.69 -23.29 4.34
CA ALA A 457 -17.01 -22.99 5.60
C ALA A 457 -17.63 -23.72 6.80
N LEU A 458 -18.95 -23.99 6.80
CA LEU A 458 -19.69 -24.57 7.92
C LEU A 458 -19.51 -26.09 8.06
N GLN A 459 -18.26 -26.57 8.02
CA GLN A 459 -17.91 -27.96 8.31
C GLN A 459 -17.37 -28.04 9.73
N TYR A 460 -18.05 -28.81 10.58
CA TYR A 460 -17.74 -28.87 12.02
C TYR A 460 -16.88 -30.08 12.39
N GLY A 461 -15.90 -29.83 13.23
CA GLY A 461 -15.11 -30.88 13.87
C GLY A 461 -15.79 -31.47 15.12
N THR A 462 -15.26 -32.58 15.65
CA THR A 462 -15.72 -33.22 16.89
C THR A 462 -15.57 -32.31 18.11
N HIS A 463 -14.70 -31.31 18.03
CA HIS A 463 -14.46 -30.30 19.07
C HIS A 463 -15.56 -29.22 19.11
N GLY A 464 -16.55 -29.23 18.21
CA GLY A 464 -17.70 -28.31 18.19
C GLY A 464 -17.46 -26.98 17.46
N LEU A 465 -16.24 -26.72 17.00
CA LEU A 465 -15.90 -25.57 16.15
C LEU A 465 -15.91 -25.98 14.68
N ILE A 466 -16.03 -25.01 13.77
CA ILE A 466 -15.82 -25.25 12.35
C ILE A 466 -14.33 -25.55 12.07
N LEU A 467 -14.10 -26.39 11.06
CA LEU A 467 -12.75 -26.81 10.67
C LEU A 467 -11.93 -25.63 10.16
N MET A 468 -10.67 -25.57 10.55
CA MET A 468 -9.79 -24.45 10.23
C MET A 468 -9.16 -24.55 8.83
N GLY A 469 -9.06 -25.77 8.28
CA GLY A 469 -8.35 -25.97 7.03
C GLY A 469 -6.86 -25.69 7.18
N ALA A 470 -6.26 -25.05 6.20
CA ALA A 470 -4.85 -24.64 6.27
C ALA A 470 -4.62 -23.44 7.22
N GLY A 471 -5.69 -22.73 7.61
CA GLY A 471 -5.60 -21.59 8.50
C GLY A 471 -6.86 -20.73 8.51
N ASP A 472 -6.81 -19.69 9.31
CA ASP A 472 -7.80 -18.61 9.34
C ASP A 472 -7.11 -17.26 9.08
N TRP A 473 -7.68 -16.15 9.54
CA TRP A 473 -7.10 -14.81 9.38
C TRP A 473 -5.68 -14.66 9.94
N ASN A 474 -5.29 -15.53 10.88
CA ASN A 474 -3.95 -15.60 11.46
C ASN A 474 -3.06 -16.52 10.60
N ASP A 475 -2.41 -15.96 9.60
CA ASP A 475 -1.63 -16.72 8.59
C ASP A 475 -0.55 -17.62 9.18
N ALA A 476 0.05 -17.21 10.29
CA ALA A 476 1.14 -17.94 10.94
C ALA A 476 0.66 -19.06 11.90
N LEU A 477 -0.62 -19.08 12.28
CA LEU A 477 -1.16 -20.10 13.19
C LEU A 477 -1.43 -21.42 12.44
N SER A 478 -0.42 -22.23 12.24
CA SER A 478 -0.49 -23.48 11.45
C SER A 478 -0.58 -24.76 12.28
N GLY A 479 -0.33 -24.69 13.59
CA GLY A 479 -0.33 -25.84 14.47
C GLY A 479 -1.66 -26.60 14.59
N PRO A 480 -2.83 -25.94 14.61
CA PRO A 480 -4.12 -26.63 14.68
C PRO A 480 -4.38 -27.62 13.55
N GLY A 481 -3.90 -27.35 12.35
CA GLY A 481 -4.08 -28.22 11.18
C GLY A 481 -5.50 -28.20 10.61
N PRO A 482 -5.72 -28.93 9.48
CA PRO A 482 -6.98 -28.90 8.76
C PRO A 482 -8.21 -29.36 9.55
N GLN A 483 -8.04 -30.34 10.45
CA GLN A 483 -9.10 -30.83 11.34
C GLN A 483 -9.16 -30.06 12.67
N GLY A 484 -8.32 -29.07 12.87
CA GLY A 484 -8.36 -28.18 14.02
C GLY A 484 -9.53 -27.19 13.94
N GLY A 485 -9.77 -26.47 15.05
CA GLY A 485 -10.84 -25.47 15.15
C GLY A 485 -10.35 -24.14 15.69
N SER A 486 -11.06 -23.08 15.32
CA SER A 486 -10.75 -21.70 15.71
C SER A 486 -12.00 -21.02 16.27
N THR A 487 -11.89 -20.45 17.47
CA THR A 487 -12.98 -19.68 18.08
C THR A 487 -13.27 -18.41 17.28
N PHE A 488 -12.21 -17.73 16.80
CA PHE A 488 -12.36 -16.58 15.89
C PHE A 488 -13.20 -16.94 14.65
N LEU A 489 -12.89 -18.07 14.01
CA LEU A 489 -13.56 -18.49 12.79
C LEU A 489 -15.07 -18.76 13.01
N ASN A 490 -15.43 -19.34 14.16
CA ASN A 490 -16.83 -19.49 14.54
C ASN A 490 -17.54 -18.15 14.73
N MET A 491 -16.90 -17.19 15.40
CA MET A 491 -17.44 -15.84 15.60
C MET A 491 -17.60 -15.12 14.26
N PHE A 492 -16.65 -15.27 13.37
CA PHE A 492 -16.68 -14.68 12.05
C PHE A 492 -17.81 -15.29 11.17
N ALA A 493 -17.98 -16.61 11.20
CA ALA A 493 -19.08 -17.28 10.52
C ALA A 493 -20.44 -16.84 11.07
N TYR A 494 -20.57 -16.67 12.39
CA TYR A 494 -21.80 -16.17 13.02
C TYR A 494 -22.15 -14.76 12.48
N TRP A 495 -21.15 -13.88 12.39
CA TRP A 495 -21.35 -12.55 11.81
C TRP A 495 -21.76 -12.60 10.33
N ALA A 496 -21.11 -13.44 9.53
CA ALA A 496 -21.46 -13.61 8.11
C ALA A 496 -22.92 -14.10 7.92
N LEU A 497 -23.37 -15.05 8.77
CA LEU A 497 -24.76 -15.50 8.79
C LEU A 497 -25.74 -14.37 9.19
N SER A 498 -25.37 -13.58 10.21
CA SER A 498 -26.18 -12.44 10.65
C SER A 498 -26.32 -11.37 9.57
N LEU A 499 -25.28 -11.15 8.76
CA LEU A 499 -25.34 -10.23 7.63
C LEU A 499 -26.26 -10.74 6.51
N LEU A 500 -26.27 -12.05 6.22
CA LEU A 500 -27.26 -12.62 5.30
C LEU A 500 -28.69 -12.41 5.80
N GLU A 501 -28.91 -12.57 7.10
CA GLU A 501 -30.21 -12.42 7.74
C GLU A 501 -30.72 -10.96 7.73
N THR A 502 -29.83 -9.99 7.73
CA THR A 502 -30.16 -8.56 7.86
C THR A 502 -30.05 -7.75 6.56
N SER A 503 -29.35 -8.26 5.53
CA SER A 503 -29.17 -7.53 4.27
C SER A 503 -30.37 -7.70 3.34
N PRO A 504 -31.10 -6.61 2.98
CA PRO A 504 -32.28 -6.69 2.08
C PRO A 504 -32.00 -7.35 0.74
N GLY A 505 -30.80 -7.09 0.16
CA GLY A 505 -30.38 -7.71 -1.10
C GLY A 505 -30.12 -9.21 -0.96
N ALA A 506 -29.57 -9.67 0.18
CA ALA A 506 -29.36 -11.08 0.44
C ALA A 506 -30.69 -11.86 0.56
N GLN A 507 -31.74 -11.23 1.09
CA GLN A 507 -33.04 -11.86 1.35
C GLN A 507 -33.93 -12.05 0.12
N ARG A 508 -33.61 -11.37 -0.99
CA ARG A 508 -34.41 -11.53 -2.23
C ARG A 508 -34.24 -12.93 -2.83
N GLY A 509 -35.31 -13.74 -2.89
CA GLY A 509 -35.28 -15.12 -3.40
C GLY A 509 -34.63 -16.15 -2.47
N GLU A 510 -34.50 -15.83 -1.21
CA GLU A 510 -33.74 -16.52 -0.17
C GLU A 510 -34.20 -17.95 0.09
N THR A 511 -35.54 -18.18 0.17
CA THR A 511 -36.09 -19.46 0.60
C THR A 511 -35.68 -20.63 -0.29
N GLU A 512 -35.69 -20.45 -1.61
CA GLU A 512 -35.28 -21.50 -2.55
C GLU A 512 -33.78 -21.82 -2.47
N LEU A 513 -32.94 -20.77 -2.31
CA LEU A 513 -31.48 -20.92 -2.23
C LEU A 513 -31.06 -21.60 -0.91
N TYR A 514 -31.64 -21.20 0.22
CA TYR A 514 -31.32 -21.83 1.50
C TYR A 514 -31.77 -23.30 1.53
N HIS A 515 -32.92 -23.63 0.93
CA HIS A 515 -33.30 -25.01 0.75
C HIS A 515 -32.35 -25.80 -0.15
N ARG A 516 -31.95 -25.21 -1.28
CA ARG A 516 -30.97 -25.83 -2.20
C ARG A 516 -29.65 -26.20 -1.53
N TYR A 517 -29.17 -25.35 -0.64
CA TYR A 517 -27.90 -25.57 0.09
C TYR A 517 -28.09 -26.14 1.49
N SER A 518 -29.30 -26.51 1.88
CA SER A 518 -29.64 -27.02 3.23
C SER A 518 -29.10 -26.10 4.34
N LEU A 519 -29.15 -24.79 4.11
CA LEU A 519 -28.61 -23.79 5.03
C LEU A 519 -29.71 -23.26 5.96
N SER A 520 -29.66 -23.68 7.23
CA SER A 520 -30.51 -23.11 8.29
C SER A 520 -29.68 -22.07 9.07
N LEU A 521 -29.95 -20.77 8.83
CA LEU A 521 -29.22 -19.70 9.52
C LEU A 521 -29.35 -19.81 11.04
N LYS A 522 -30.56 -20.09 11.54
CA LYS A 522 -30.85 -20.21 12.97
C LYS A 522 -30.07 -21.36 13.62
N GLU A 523 -30.12 -22.55 13.02
CA GLU A 523 -29.45 -23.75 13.58
C GLU A 523 -27.94 -23.59 13.59
N HIS A 524 -27.36 -23.05 12.51
CA HIS A 524 -25.93 -22.81 12.44
C HIS A 524 -25.49 -21.72 13.42
N LYS A 525 -26.23 -20.62 13.56
CA LYS A 525 -25.93 -19.56 14.56
C LYS A 525 -25.94 -20.13 15.98
N GLU A 526 -26.92 -20.98 16.32
CA GLU A 526 -26.95 -21.62 17.63
C GLU A 526 -25.73 -22.52 17.85
N ARG A 527 -25.44 -23.39 16.91
CA ARG A 527 -24.29 -24.31 16.98
C ARG A 527 -22.95 -23.59 17.09
N LEU A 528 -22.78 -22.47 16.33
CA LEU A 528 -21.58 -21.65 16.40
C LEU A 528 -21.42 -20.98 17.76
N TYR A 529 -22.51 -20.44 18.30
CA TYR A 529 -22.53 -19.81 19.62
C TYR A 529 -22.17 -20.80 20.73
N GLU A 530 -22.84 -21.93 20.79
CA GLU A 530 -22.55 -22.99 21.76
C GLU A 530 -21.12 -23.52 21.63
N GLY A 531 -20.63 -23.67 20.39
CA GLY A 531 -19.25 -24.06 20.11
C GLY A 531 -18.25 -23.08 20.73
N VAL A 532 -18.45 -21.79 20.57
CA VAL A 532 -17.57 -20.74 21.14
C VAL A 532 -17.61 -20.74 22.66
N LEU A 533 -18.79 -20.86 23.27
CA LEU A 533 -18.91 -20.82 24.73
C LEU A 533 -18.13 -21.94 25.44
N ARG A 534 -17.93 -23.11 24.81
CA ARG A 534 -17.10 -24.21 25.37
C ARG A 534 -15.64 -23.81 25.57
N TYR A 535 -15.19 -22.78 24.84
CA TYR A 535 -13.82 -22.23 24.88
C TYR A 535 -13.70 -20.95 25.70
N TRP A 536 -14.74 -20.58 26.45
CA TRP A 536 -14.65 -19.60 27.52
C TRP A 536 -13.97 -20.21 28.75
N ASN A 537 -12.78 -19.70 29.10
CA ASN A 537 -11.99 -20.29 30.22
C ASN A 537 -12.22 -19.57 31.56
N GLY A 538 -13.21 -18.68 31.64
CA GLY A 538 -13.52 -17.88 32.84
C GLY A 538 -12.80 -16.52 32.90
N SER A 539 -11.86 -16.26 31.99
CA SER A 539 -11.10 -15.00 31.91
C SER A 539 -11.05 -14.41 30.51
N TRP A 540 -10.90 -15.27 29.51
CA TRP A 540 -10.89 -14.92 28.07
C TRP A 540 -11.30 -16.12 27.22
N PHE A 541 -11.53 -15.90 25.92
CA PHE A 541 -11.76 -16.99 24.97
C PHE A 541 -10.44 -17.60 24.50
N ASP A 542 -10.34 -18.91 24.57
CA ASP A 542 -9.24 -19.68 23.98
C ASP A 542 -9.17 -19.42 22.47
N ARG A 543 -7.99 -19.57 21.87
CA ARG A 543 -7.76 -19.20 20.46
C ARG A 543 -8.15 -20.31 19.48
N ALA A 544 -7.70 -21.53 19.73
CA ALA A 544 -7.86 -22.64 18.81
C ALA A 544 -7.70 -23.98 19.52
N VAL A 545 -8.09 -25.05 18.84
CA VAL A 545 -7.85 -26.45 19.28
C VAL A 545 -7.19 -27.23 18.15
N VAL A 546 -6.19 -28.02 18.50
CA VAL A 546 -5.42 -28.85 17.56
C VAL A 546 -6.26 -30.04 17.10
N GLY A 547 -6.33 -30.25 15.78
CA GLY A 547 -6.99 -31.41 15.15
C GLY A 547 -6.14 -32.67 15.14
N SER A 548 -6.72 -33.74 14.57
CA SER A 548 -6.06 -35.05 14.45
C SER A 548 -4.93 -35.11 13.43
N ASP A 549 -4.85 -34.12 12.56
CA ASP A 549 -3.95 -34.05 11.40
C ASP A 549 -3.02 -32.81 11.45
N SER A 550 -2.60 -32.44 12.66
CA SER A 550 -1.66 -31.32 12.85
C SER A 550 -0.39 -31.50 12.01
N PRO A 551 -0.04 -30.57 11.13
CA PRO A 551 1.15 -30.67 10.28
C PRO A 551 2.46 -30.51 11.08
N THR A 552 2.37 -30.07 12.32
CA THR A 552 3.50 -29.81 13.23
C THR A 552 3.72 -30.97 14.25
N GLY A 553 2.85 -31.99 14.23
CA GLY A 553 2.89 -33.08 15.18
C GLY A 553 2.37 -32.71 16.58
N ALA A 554 1.64 -31.62 16.71
CA ALA A 554 0.99 -31.28 17.99
C ALA A 554 -0.07 -32.32 18.37
N ALA A 555 -0.22 -32.60 19.67
CA ALA A 555 -1.19 -33.57 20.15
C ALA A 555 -2.63 -33.09 19.88
N PRO A 556 -3.49 -33.98 19.32
CA PRO A 556 -4.90 -33.65 19.11
C PRO A 556 -5.59 -33.24 20.42
N GLY A 557 -6.45 -32.21 20.32
CA GLY A 557 -7.17 -31.69 21.48
C GLY A 557 -6.37 -30.65 22.30
N THR A 558 -5.09 -30.43 22.00
CA THR A 558 -4.33 -29.34 22.63
C THR A 558 -4.99 -27.99 22.34
N ILE A 559 -5.20 -27.20 23.41
CA ILE A 559 -5.84 -25.88 23.29
C ILE A 559 -4.78 -24.78 23.28
N VAL A 560 -4.85 -23.95 22.26
CA VAL A 560 -3.97 -22.77 22.07
C VAL A 560 -4.59 -21.54 22.71
N GLY A 561 -3.81 -20.80 23.48
CA GLY A 561 -4.26 -19.52 24.04
C GLY A 561 -5.20 -19.68 25.24
N THR A 562 -4.94 -20.66 26.10
CA THR A 562 -5.79 -20.97 27.23
C THR A 562 -5.13 -20.67 28.60
N THR A 563 -5.96 -20.50 29.62
CA THR A 563 -5.55 -20.45 31.02
C THR A 563 -6.50 -21.35 31.86
N ASN A 564 -6.14 -21.59 33.11
CA ASN A 564 -6.97 -22.37 34.05
C ASN A 564 -7.34 -23.77 33.55
N ARG A 565 -6.57 -24.34 32.60
CA ARG A 565 -6.68 -25.70 32.09
C ARG A 565 -5.34 -26.40 32.28
N GLU A 566 -5.39 -27.71 32.52
CA GLU A 566 -4.18 -28.53 32.61
C GLU A 566 -3.40 -28.43 31.29
N GLY A 567 -2.10 -28.13 31.37
CA GLY A 567 -1.26 -27.88 30.19
C GLY A 567 -1.49 -26.56 29.45
N GLY A 568 -2.26 -25.67 30.02
CA GLY A 568 -2.51 -24.32 29.44
C GLY A 568 -1.23 -23.49 29.33
N ASP A 569 -1.10 -22.77 28.24
CA ASP A 569 0.06 -21.91 27.93
C ASP A 569 -0.02 -20.51 28.55
N ASN A 570 -1.11 -20.21 29.28
CA ASN A 570 -1.41 -18.91 29.89
C ASN A 570 -1.26 -17.71 28.92
N ARG A 571 -1.66 -17.94 27.66
CA ARG A 571 -1.52 -16.94 26.59
C ARG A 571 -2.88 -16.44 26.15
N ILE A 572 -3.04 -15.12 26.17
CA ILE A 572 -4.21 -14.46 25.61
C ILE A 572 -3.95 -14.01 24.17
N PHE A 573 -4.93 -14.20 23.29
CA PHE A 573 -4.94 -13.67 21.92
C PHE A 573 -6.02 -12.58 21.79
N LEU A 574 -5.69 -11.51 21.08
CA LEU A 574 -6.58 -10.36 20.89
C LEU A 574 -7.87 -10.72 20.12
N LEU A 575 -7.74 -11.48 19.03
CA LEU A 575 -8.84 -11.70 18.07
C LEU A 575 -10.10 -12.27 18.71
N PRO A 576 -10.08 -13.39 19.46
CA PRO A 576 -11.32 -13.94 20.01
C PRO A 576 -12.05 -12.97 20.94
N GLN A 577 -11.31 -12.17 21.69
CA GLN A 577 -11.89 -11.24 22.65
C GLN A 577 -12.66 -10.12 21.95
N ALA A 578 -12.08 -9.55 20.89
CA ALA A 578 -12.72 -8.53 20.09
C ALA A 578 -13.90 -9.08 19.27
N TRP A 579 -13.70 -10.25 18.63
CA TRP A 579 -14.66 -10.81 17.70
C TRP A 579 -15.92 -11.38 18.33
N PHE A 580 -15.91 -11.73 19.61
CA PHE A 580 -17.14 -12.07 20.31
C PHE A 580 -18.15 -10.91 20.30
N THR A 581 -17.65 -9.69 20.43
CA THR A 581 -18.48 -8.48 20.33
C THR A 581 -18.83 -8.14 18.88
N ILE A 582 -17.83 -8.11 17.99
CA ILE A 582 -18.04 -7.75 16.57
C ILE A 582 -19.08 -8.68 15.90
N SER A 583 -19.07 -9.95 16.25
CA SER A 583 -19.98 -10.94 15.66
C SER A 583 -21.46 -10.75 16.04
N GLY A 584 -21.73 -9.99 17.11
CA GLY A 584 -23.06 -9.87 17.70
C GLY A 584 -23.38 -10.95 18.75
N MET A 585 -22.46 -11.90 19.01
CA MET A 585 -22.65 -12.89 20.08
C MET A 585 -22.75 -12.26 21.47
N ALA A 586 -22.14 -11.08 21.64
CA ALA A 586 -22.20 -10.28 22.88
C ALA A 586 -23.63 -9.90 23.30
N GLU A 587 -24.57 -9.77 22.35
CA GLU A 587 -25.98 -9.46 22.66
C GLU A 587 -26.65 -10.56 23.49
N ARG A 588 -26.19 -11.81 23.32
CA ARG A 588 -26.70 -12.97 24.08
C ARG A 588 -26.04 -13.14 25.44
N ASN A 589 -24.80 -12.63 25.62
CA ASN A 589 -24.08 -12.68 26.89
C ASN A 589 -23.16 -11.46 27.08
N PRO A 590 -23.73 -10.28 27.43
CA PRO A 590 -22.98 -9.04 27.56
C PRO A 590 -21.95 -9.06 28.70
N GLU A 591 -22.17 -9.89 29.74
CA GLU A 591 -21.21 -10.01 30.85
C GLU A 591 -19.90 -10.67 30.42
N ILE A 592 -19.97 -11.77 29.66
CA ILE A 592 -18.77 -12.40 29.08
C ILE A 592 -18.07 -11.44 28.11
N ALA A 593 -18.81 -10.73 27.27
CA ALA A 593 -18.26 -9.73 26.35
C ALA A 593 -17.47 -8.64 27.10
N ARG A 594 -18.09 -8.05 28.13
CA ARG A 594 -17.45 -7.01 28.94
C ARG A 594 -16.19 -7.54 29.63
N GLN A 595 -16.25 -8.74 30.20
CA GLN A 595 -15.09 -9.37 30.86
C GLN A 595 -13.96 -9.67 29.86
N ALA A 596 -14.28 -10.21 28.67
CA ALA A 596 -13.31 -10.49 27.63
C ALA A 596 -12.60 -9.23 27.15
N LEU A 597 -13.35 -8.15 26.86
CA LEU A 597 -12.78 -6.86 26.43
C LEU A 597 -11.95 -6.22 27.55
N THR A 598 -12.42 -6.24 28.80
CA THR A 598 -11.69 -5.70 29.95
C THR A 598 -10.37 -6.45 30.14
N THR A 599 -10.40 -7.78 30.05
CA THR A 599 -9.19 -8.61 30.16
C THR A 599 -8.25 -8.35 28.99
N MET A 600 -8.77 -8.26 27.76
CA MET A 600 -7.99 -7.91 26.58
C MET A 600 -7.22 -6.60 26.76
N LEU A 601 -7.89 -5.54 27.19
CA LEU A 601 -7.24 -4.24 27.45
C LEU A 601 -6.19 -4.35 28.55
N ARG A 602 -6.53 -4.94 29.70
CA ARG A 602 -5.60 -5.09 30.82
C ARG A 602 -4.33 -5.84 30.45
N GLU A 603 -4.45 -6.91 29.64
CA GLU A 603 -3.32 -7.81 29.34
C GLU A 603 -2.55 -7.36 28.09
N LEU A 604 -3.20 -6.79 27.07
CA LEU A 604 -2.60 -6.56 25.77
C LEU A 604 -2.29 -5.08 25.47
N GLU A 605 -2.83 -4.14 26.25
CA GLU A 605 -2.55 -2.72 26.03
C GLU A 605 -1.12 -2.37 26.42
N THR A 606 -0.47 -1.58 25.55
CA THR A 606 0.86 -1.02 25.76
C THR A 606 0.86 0.47 25.38
N GLU A 607 1.96 1.17 25.68
CA GLU A 607 2.12 2.58 25.29
C GLU A 607 2.03 2.82 23.78
N VAL A 608 2.29 1.79 22.96
CA VAL A 608 2.34 1.88 21.50
C VAL A 608 1.18 1.17 20.79
N GLY A 609 0.25 0.57 21.54
CA GLY A 609 -0.93 -0.09 21.00
C GLY A 609 -1.21 -1.46 21.60
N LEU A 610 -2.13 -2.21 21.00
CA LEU A 610 -2.57 -3.52 21.48
C LEU A 610 -1.73 -4.65 20.86
N LEU A 611 -1.17 -5.50 21.72
CA LEU A 611 -0.45 -6.70 21.30
C LEU A 611 -1.40 -7.74 20.70
N LYS A 612 -0.94 -8.49 19.70
CA LYS A 612 -1.74 -9.56 19.08
C LYS A 612 -1.90 -10.78 20.00
N CYS A 613 -0.90 -11.10 20.80
CA CYS A 613 -0.93 -12.12 21.83
C CYS A 613 0.09 -11.82 22.94
N LYS A 614 -0.09 -12.41 24.14
CA LYS A 614 0.82 -12.27 25.29
C LYS A 614 0.68 -13.50 26.21
N PRO A 615 1.79 -14.08 26.72
CA PRO A 615 3.19 -13.77 26.37
C PRO A 615 3.54 -14.17 24.93
N GLY A 616 4.67 -13.66 24.41
CA GLY A 616 5.20 -14.08 23.11
C GLY A 616 5.78 -15.50 23.17
N TYR A 617 5.84 -16.16 22.03
CA TYR A 617 6.56 -17.41 21.87
C TYR A 617 8.05 -17.15 21.76
N THR A 618 8.85 -17.77 22.61
CA THR A 618 10.32 -17.65 22.64
C THR A 618 11.03 -18.91 22.14
N SER A 619 10.26 -19.97 21.88
CA SER A 619 10.73 -21.25 21.34
C SER A 619 9.63 -21.88 20.50
N TRP A 620 10.00 -22.86 19.69
CA TRP A 620 9.04 -23.63 18.90
C TRP A 620 7.99 -24.28 19.78
N ASP A 621 6.73 -24.07 19.43
CA ASP A 621 5.55 -24.71 20.03
C ASP A 621 4.74 -25.36 18.88
N PRO A 622 4.64 -26.70 18.86
CA PRO A 622 3.92 -27.41 17.80
C PRO A 622 2.45 -26.99 17.70
N ALA A 623 1.78 -26.66 18.81
CA ALA A 623 0.38 -26.26 18.79
C ALA A 623 0.15 -24.89 18.16
N ALA A 624 1.14 -24.01 18.18
CA ALA A 624 1.12 -22.72 17.49
C ALA A 624 1.67 -22.78 16.05
N GLY A 625 2.60 -23.72 15.80
CA GLY A 625 3.25 -23.89 14.52
C GLY A 625 4.09 -22.67 14.12
N ASN A 626 3.98 -22.23 12.86
CA ASN A 626 4.80 -21.13 12.31
C ASN A 626 4.71 -19.83 13.10
N LEU A 627 3.65 -19.60 13.84
CA LEU A 627 3.53 -18.45 14.74
C LEU A 627 4.67 -18.42 15.77
N SER A 628 5.03 -19.57 16.32
CA SER A 628 6.09 -19.68 17.32
C SER A 628 7.51 -19.61 16.74
N SER A 629 7.67 -19.69 15.42
CA SER A 629 8.95 -19.48 14.74
C SER A 629 9.29 -18.01 14.50
N LEU A 630 8.32 -17.12 14.62
CA LEU A 630 8.54 -15.67 14.53
C LEU A 630 9.22 -15.16 15.81
N SER A 631 10.16 -14.26 15.69
CA SER A 631 10.77 -13.60 16.85
C SER A 631 9.72 -12.82 17.64
N PRO A 632 9.77 -12.83 18.99
CA PRO A 632 8.88 -11.98 19.80
C PRO A 632 8.98 -10.51 19.42
N GLY A 633 7.83 -9.85 19.27
CA GLY A 633 7.74 -8.47 18.79
C GLY A 633 7.67 -8.34 17.28
N MET A 634 7.69 -9.45 16.52
CA MET A 634 7.61 -9.44 15.06
C MET A 634 6.28 -10.02 14.57
N ALA A 635 5.70 -9.34 13.55
CA ALA A 635 4.49 -9.76 12.85
C ALA A 635 3.36 -10.19 13.81
N GLU A 636 3.06 -11.50 13.88
CA GLU A 636 1.95 -12.03 14.67
C GLU A 636 2.33 -12.46 16.08
N ASN A 637 3.64 -12.57 16.39
CA ASN A 637 4.13 -13.03 17.68
C ASN A 637 4.45 -11.85 18.61
N PHE A 638 3.55 -11.57 19.58
CA PHE A 638 3.76 -10.53 20.60
C PHE A 638 4.03 -9.13 20.03
N ALA A 639 3.56 -8.84 18.83
CA ALA A 639 3.71 -7.52 18.21
C ALA A 639 2.41 -6.71 18.32
N VAL A 640 2.54 -5.38 18.26
CA VAL A 640 1.42 -4.50 17.94
C VAL A 640 1.13 -4.65 16.46
N TYR A 641 0.06 -5.37 16.14
CA TYR A 641 -0.38 -5.62 14.78
C TYR A 641 -1.58 -4.74 14.47
N ASN A 642 -1.36 -3.62 13.78
CA ASN A 642 -2.36 -2.56 13.62
C ASN A 642 -3.69 -3.03 13.04
N HIS A 643 -3.68 -3.98 12.11
CA HIS A 643 -4.90 -4.55 11.53
C HIS A 643 -5.73 -5.30 12.59
N ALA A 644 -5.09 -6.12 13.44
CA ALA A 644 -5.77 -6.77 14.55
C ALA A 644 -6.25 -5.76 15.61
N ALA A 645 -5.43 -4.75 15.91
CA ALA A 645 -5.79 -3.68 16.83
C ALA A 645 -7.03 -2.89 16.35
N ALA A 646 -7.20 -2.72 15.04
CA ALA A 646 -8.39 -2.07 14.47
C ALA A 646 -9.68 -2.85 14.78
N PHE A 647 -9.65 -4.20 14.78
CA PHE A 647 -10.80 -4.99 15.23
C PHE A 647 -11.09 -4.78 16.72
N ALA A 648 -10.06 -4.70 17.56
CA ALA A 648 -10.27 -4.42 18.98
C ALA A 648 -10.88 -3.03 19.21
N VAL A 649 -10.41 -2.02 18.48
CA VAL A 649 -11.01 -0.67 18.51
C VAL A 649 -12.48 -0.73 18.07
N TYR A 650 -12.77 -1.43 16.97
CA TYR A 650 -14.16 -1.58 16.48
C TYR A 650 -15.08 -2.28 17.51
N ALA A 651 -14.54 -3.24 18.26
CA ALA A 651 -15.30 -3.94 19.31
C ALA A 651 -15.60 -3.07 20.53
N LEU A 652 -14.85 -1.97 20.75
CA LEU A 652 -15.03 -1.05 21.88
C LEU A 652 -16.07 0.05 21.60
N PHE A 653 -16.43 0.27 20.34
CA PHE A 653 -17.49 1.19 19.91
C PHE A 653 -18.81 0.48 19.63
#